data_59cc680f2bbf23d16ec3a76b6b49902b
#
_entry.id   59cc680f2bbf23d16ec3a76b6b49902b
#
_cell.length_a   1.000
_cell.length_b   1.000
_cell.length_c   1.000
_cell.angle_alpha   90.00
_cell.angle_beta   90.00
_cell.angle_gamma   90.00
#
_symmetry.space_group_name_H-M   'P 1'
#
loop_
_entity.id
_entity.type
_entity.pdbx_description
1 polymer ?
#
loop_
_entity_poly.entity_id
_entity_poly.type
_entity_poly.pdbx_seq_one_letter_code
_entity_poly.pdbx_strand_id
1 'polypeptide(L)'
;RLHNLSGRTRRLSAIGYVEWVMGDLRAKSRMHVVTERDHQTGALLARNAYSTDFGGRMAFFDTDADGCGWTCDRLEFIGRNGSLHAPAALRRERLDSRLGAGLDPCAAIQVPLLLAAGDRSETTFRLGAGRNRKETLALARSRQGAHEAIDALDAVRIHWRNVLATVQVRTPDPALDALANGWLVYQTLGCRYLARSGYYQSGGAFGFRDQLQDALALVHARPDLTREHLLLCAAHQFTEGDVMHWWHPPQGRGVRTRCSDDYLWLPQGACRYLEVTGDASVLDEVVGYIEGRAVTPEEEGYYDMPTPSTQRGTLYAHCVLALERGCRLLGERGLPLMGSGDWNDGMNRVGDQQRGESVWLGFFLHDTLRRFIGLANAHGDAPRAEWCQQQAESLRQNLEQHAWDGAWYRRAWFDNGAPLGSSQNQECRIDSISQSWSVLSGVAAPERATQALDSLYTHLVRKDAQLIQLLDPPFDQTTEDPGYIRGYVPGVRENGGQYTHAAVWAAMAFAQQGDAVRAWELAGMINPLNHALDPEAVQTYRVEPYVLAADVYAVSPHVGRGGWTWYTGSAGWMYRLLVESLLGIRREGDRLSLAPCLPDHWPSFELSYRFGRSFYEFVVTRTAQGQATLHVDGMLQPDLTVLLRDDGHHYRVALDLCAPPG
;
A
#
# COMPACT_ATOMS: atom_id res chain seq x y z
N ARG A 1 11.94 21.21 -24.08
CA ARG A 1 12.41 21.28 -25.45
C ARG A 1 11.40 21.99 -26.33
N LEU A 2 11.82 23.04 -27.02
CA LEU A 2 11.02 23.79 -28.00
C LEU A 2 11.67 23.66 -29.36
N HIS A 3 10.87 23.44 -30.41
CA HIS A 3 11.31 23.39 -31.80
C HIS A 3 10.45 24.34 -32.64
N ASN A 4 11.06 25.33 -33.27
CA ASN A 4 10.35 26.26 -34.11
C ASN A 4 10.14 25.66 -35.51
N LEU A 5 8.98 25.09 -35.74
CA LEU A 5 8.56 24.54 -37.04
C LEU A 5 7.96 25.58 -37.97
N SER A 6 7.86 26.83 -37.55
CA SER A 6 7.35 27.90 -38.41
C SER A 6 8.47 28.47 -39.31
N GLY A 7 8.14 28.95 -40.48
CA GLY A 7 9.08 29.55 -41.43
C GLY A 7 9.63 30.95 -41.05
N ARG A 8 9.49 31.37 -39.76
CA ARG A 8 9.92 32.70 -39.29
C ARG A 8 10.51 32.63 -37.89
N THR A 9 11.35 33.60 -37.54
CA THR A 9 11.86 33.75 -36.15
C THR A 9 10.71 34.00 -35.18
N ARG A 10 10.77 33.33 -34.04
CA ARG A 10 9.81 33.45 -32.93
C ARG A 10 10.47 34.03 -31.70
N ARG A 11 9.81 35.01 -31.11
CA ARG A 11 10.16 35.57 -29.80
C ARG A 11 9.16 34.98 -28.80
N LEU A 12 9.64 34.16 -27.87
CA LEU A 12 8.84 33.40 -26.93
C LEU A 12 9.41 33.59 -25.52
N SER A 13 8.62 33.16 -24.50
CA SER A 13 9.15 32.90 -23.17
C SER A 13 8.60 31.58 -22.64
N ALA A 14 9.47 30.82 -21.99
CA ALA A 14 9.08 29.67 -21.19
C ALA A 14 9.00 30.11 -19.72
N ILE A 15 7.90 29.78 -19.04
CA ILE A 15 7.70 30.19 -17.65
C ILE A 15 7.51 28.95 -16.79
N GLY A 16 8.42 28.76 -15.82
CA GLY A 16 8.24 27.83 -14.73
C GLY A 16 7.52 28.52 -13.57
N TYR A 17 6.52 27.85 -13.00
CA TYR A 17 5.71 28.42 -11.91
C TYR A 17 5.38 27.37 -10.86
N VAL A 18 5.57 27.73 -9.58
CA VAL A 18 5.20 26.92 -8.42
C VAL A 18 4.56 27.82 -7.33
N GLU A 19 3.59 27.28 -6.60
CA GLU A 19 3.02 27.93 -5.41
C GLU A 19 3.59 27.31 -4.14
N TRP A 20 4.11 28.14 -3.23
CA TRP A 20 4.66 27.68 -1.98
C TRP A 20 3.53 27.45 -0.96
N VAL A 21 3.38 26.20 -0.51
CA VAL A 21 2.49 25.86 0.60
C VAL A 21 3.27 25.84 1.91
N MET A 22 4.38 25.13 1.98
CA MET A 22 5.29 25.04 3.11
C MET A 22 4.60 24.77 4.46
N GLY A 23 3.53 23.95 4.44
CA GLY A 23 2.69 23.61 5.58
C GLY A 23 1.53 22.71 5.13
N ASP A 24 0.57 22.48 6.01
CA ASP A 24 -0.63 21.67 5.74
C ASP A 24 -1.59 22.31 4.74
N LEU A 25 -1.88 23.59 4.92
CA LEU A 25 -2.79 24.34 4.07
C LEU A 25 -2.20 25.70 3.70
N ARG A 26 -2.26 26.04 2.40
CA ARG A 26 -1.79 27.33 1.89
C ARG A 26 -2.42 28.53 2.59
N ALA A 27 -3.71 28.45 2.88
CA ALA A 27 -4.44 29.53 3.56
C ALA A 27 -3.86 29.85 4.96
N LYS A 28 -3.33 28.86 5.67
CA LYS A 28 -2.70 29.04 6.99
C LYS A 28 -1.22 29.41 6.88
N SER A 29 -0.49 28.81 5.95
CA SER A 29 0.97 28.92 5.90
C SER A 29 1.48 30.13 5.12
N ARG A 30 0.74 30.64 4.13
CA ARG A 30 1.22 31.66 3.18
C ARG A 30 1.77 32.93 3.84
N MET A 31 1.20 33.37 4.96
CA MET A 31 1.63 34.58 5.67
C MET A 31 2.99 34.44 6.37
N HIS A 32 3.43 33.20 6.57
CA HIS A 32 4.68 32.86 7.24
C HIS A 32 5.80 32.48 6.28
N VAL A 33 5.48 32.34 4.98
CA VAL A 33 6.48 32.01 3.97
C VAL A 33 7.29 33.26 3.61
N VAL A 34 8.60 33.13 3.75
CA VAL A 34 9.56 34.17 3.35
C VAL A 34 10.34 33.65 2.17
N THR A 35 10.43 34.47 1.11
CA THR A 35 11.15 34.15 -0.11
C THR A 35 12.45 34.95 -0.24
N GLU A 36 13.49 34.34 -0.76
CA GLU A 36 14.81 34.92 -0.97
C GLU A 36 15.34 34.52 -2.37
N ARG A 37 16.36 35.22 -2.86
CA ARG A 37 17.11 34.80 -4.04
C ARG A 37 18.57 34.58 -3.66
N ASP A 38 19.12 33.42 -4.00
CA ASP A 38 20.56 33.20 -3.87
C ASP A 38 21.31 33.86 -5.03
N HIS A 39 22.28 34.73 -4.71
CA HIS A 39 23.00 35.49 -5.72
C HIS A 39 24.00 34.65 -6.53
N GLN A 40 24.47 33.52 -5.98
CA GLN A 40 25.45 32.66 -6.66
C GLN A 40 24.79 31.68 -7.63
N THR A 41 23.69 31.08 -7.22
CA THR A 41 22.96 30.09 -8.05
C THR A 41 21.82 30.70 -8.83
N GLY A 42 21.34 31.88 -8.46
CA GLY A 42 20.12 32.47 -9.02
C GLY A 42 18.82 31.83 -8.51
N ALA A 43 18.89 30.81 -7.70
CA ALA A 43 17.73 30.07 -7.21
C ALA A 43 16.81 30.93 -6.34
N LEU A 44 15.50 30.80 -6.54
CA LEU A 44 14.48 31.37 -5.68
C LEU A 44 14.28 30.39 -4.53
N LEU A 45 14.43 30.86 -3.29
CA LEU A 45 14.36 30.09 -2.08
C LEU A 45 13.09 30.44 -1.30
N ALA A 46 12.52 29.47 -0.61
CA ALA A 46 11.37 29.67 0.27
C ALA A 46 11.55 28.91 1.59
N ARG A 47 11.13 29.53 2.71
CA ARG A 47 11.10 28.91 4.03
C ARG A 47 9.88 29.36 4.82
N ASN A 48 9.43 28.50 5.75
CA ASN A 48 8.40 28.82 6.74
C ASN A 48 8.96 28.57 8.14
N ALA A 49 9.57 29.58 8.73
CA ALA A 49 10.18 29.49 10.07
C ALA A 49 9.14 29.34 11.21
N TYR A 50 7.85 29.58 10.94
CA TYR A 50 6.78 29.41 11.92
C TYR A 50 6.37 27.94 12.10
N SER A 51 6.73 27.07 11.15
CA SER A 51 6.48 25.63 11.29
C SER A 51 7.31 25.04 12.43
N THR A 52 6.67 24.39 13.40
CA THR A 52 7.32 23.72 14.52
C THR A 52 8.16 22.52 14.08
N ASP A 53 7.69 21.82 13.06
CA ASP A 53 8.28 20.56 12.61
C ASP A 53 9.29 20.75 11.48
N PHE A 54 9.08 21.75 10.61
CA PHE A 54 9.85 21.95 9.38
C PHE A 54 10.49 23.35 9.27
N GLY A 55 10.52 24.14 10.37
CA GLY A 55 11.01 25.53 10.34
C GLY A 55 12.43 25.72 9.84
N GLY A 56 13.29 24.71 9.99
CA GLY A 56 14.65 24.71 9.46
C GLY A 56 14.77 24.33 7.98
N ARG A 57 13.72 23.76 7.37
CA ARG A 57 13.74 23.34 5.97
C ARG A 57 13.61 24.51 5.02
N MET A 58 14.21 24.36 3.84
CA MET A 58 14.18 25.35 2.78
C MET A 58 13.93 24.68 1.43
N ALA A 59 13.03 25.24 0.65
CA ALA A 59 12.79 24.84 -0.72
C ALA A 59 13.48 25.78 -1.70
N PHE A 60 13.73 25.31 -2.93
CA PHE A 60 14.23 26.12 -4.02
C PHE A 60 13.51 25.84 -5.33
N PHE A 61 13.47 26.86 -6.18
CA PHE A 61 13.07 26.76 -7.57
C PHE A 61 14.06 27.55 -8.42
N ASP A 62 14.60 26.92 -9.47
CA ASP A 62 15.60 27.55 -10.34
C ASP A 62 15.51 27.06 -11.79
N THR A 63 16.40 27.58 -12.63
CA THR A 63 16.59 27.22 -14.03
C THR A 63 18.06 27.25 -14.41
N ASP A 64 18.43 26.52 -15.44
CA ASP A 64 19.75 26.56 -16.07
C ASP A 64 19.95 27.73 -17.06
N ALA A 65 18.90 28.50 -17.33
CA ALA A 65 18.93 29.61 -18.29
C ALA A 65 19.38 30.95 -17.67
N ASP A 66 20.13 31.73 -18.40
CA ASP A 66 20.57 33.07 -18.04
C ASP A 66 19.55 34.15 -18.44
N GLY A 67 19.71 35.36 -17.87
CA GLY A 67 18.94 36.55 -18.26
C GLY A 67 17.44 36.51 -17.87
N CYS A 68 17.05 35.61 -16.98
CA CYS A 68 15.65 35.38 -16.63
C CYS A 68 15.01 36.54 -15.87
N GLY A 69 13.73 36.79 -16.16
CA GLY A 69 12.83 37.52 -15.25
C GLY A 69 12.30 36.56 -14.15
N TRP A 70 11.99 37.08 -12.97
CA TRP A 70 11.45 36.26 -11.89
C TRP A 70 10.58 37.07 -10.95
N THR A 71 9.70 36.40 -10.22
CA THR A 71 8.95 36.96 -9.10
C THR A 71 8.57 35.90 -8.08
N CYS A 72 8.47 36.30 -6.82
CA CYS A 72 7.92 35.46 -5.73
C CYS A 72 6.56 35.93 -5.26
N ASP A 73 5.89 36.82 -6.00
CA ASP A 73 4.56 37.33 -5.70
C ASP A 73 3.52 36.79 -6.69
N ARG A 74 2.65 35.90 -6.20
CA ARG A 74 1.56 35.32 -6.99
C ARG A 74 0.60 36.40 -7.50
N LEU A 75 0.35 37.44 -6.70
CA LEU A 75 -0.52 38.53 -7.08
C LEU A 75 0.03 39.31 -8.28
N GLU A 76 1.34 39.50 -8.32
CA GLU A 76 2.02 40.09 -9.47
C GLU A 76 1.93 39.19 -10.70
N PHE A 77 2.17 37.88 -10.51
CA PHE A 77 2.18 36.91 -11.61
C PHE A 77 0.81 36.66 -12.21
N ILE A 78 -0.18 36.30 -11.41
CA ILE A 78 -1.53 35.96 -11.88
C ILE A 78 -2.39 37.20 -12.11
N GLY A 79 -2.23 38.25 -11.30
CA GLY A 79 -3.12 39.39 -11.22
C GLY A 79 -4.21 39.21 -10.17
N ARG A 80 -4.74 40.34 -9.67
CA ARG A 80 -5.69 40.35 -8.51
C ARG A 80 -6.94 39.49 -8.74
N ASN A 81 -7.50 39.54 -9.95
CA ASN A 81 -8.69 38.79 -10.35
C ASN A 81 -8.38 37.86 -11.53
N GLY A 82 -7.12 37.51 -11.72
CA GLY A 82 -6.66 36.66 -12.80
C GLY A 82 -6.74 35.16 -12.47
N SER A 83 -6.42 34.37 -13.48
CA SER A 83 -6.31 32.90 -13.35
C SER A 83 -5.07 32.39 -14.05
N LEU A 84 -4.72 31.12 -13.81
CA LEU A 84 -3.61 30.46 -14.51
C LEU A 84 -3.87 30.27 -16.01
N HIS A 85 -5.11 30.33 -16.48
CA HIS A 85 -5.42 30.30 -17.92
C HIS A 85 -4.94 31.55 -18.65
N ALA A 86 -4.91 32.70 -17.98
CA ALA A 86 -4.48 33.97 -18.56
C ALA A 86 -3.80 34.86 -17.51
N PRO A 87 -2.61 34.45 -17.01
CA PRO A 87 -1.92 35.22 -16.00
C PRO A 87 -1.53 36.61 -16.51
N ALA A 88 -1.64 37.62 -15.64
CA ALA A 88 -1.29 39.01 -15.99
C ALA A 88 0.18 39.15 -16.47
N ALA A 89 1.06 38.32 -15.95
CA ALA A 89 2.47 38.25 -16.30
C ALA A 89 2.73 37.94 -17.79
N LEU A 90 1.84 37.21 -18.47
CA LEU A 90 2.00 36.93 -19.92
C LEU A 90 1.89 38.16 -20.82
N ARG A 91 1.43 39.30 -20.31
CA ARG A 91 1.33 40.57 -21.01
C ARG A 91 2.54 41.47 -20.80
N ARG A 92 3.54 41.00 -20.03
CA ARG A 92 4.73 41.75 -19.64
C ARG A 92 5.96 41.18 -20.36
N GLU A 93 6.91 42.01 -20.70
CA GLU A 93 8.19 41.56 -21.26
C GLU A 93 9.06 40.92 -20.18
N ARG A 94 8.95 41.36 -18.91
CA ARG A 94 9.73 40.85 -17.79
C ARG A 94 8.95 40.91 -16.46
N LEU A 95 9.22 39.97 -15.56
CA LEU A 95 8.70 39.93 -14.20
C LEU A 95 9.42 40.94 -13.28
N ASP A 96 8.75 41.45 -12.26
CA ASP A 96 9.17 42.63 -11.46
C ASP A 96 10.21 42.32 -10.36
N SER A 97 10.73 41.11 -10.25
CA SER A 97 11.76 40.69 -9.29
C SER A 97 11.35 40.90 -7.81
N ARG A 98 10.09 40.64 -7.48
CA ARG A 98 9.57 40.75 -6.10
C ARG A 98 9.97 39.54 -5.27
N LEU A 99 10.39 39.78 -4.01
CA LEU A 99 10.70 38.75 -3.03
C LEU A 99 10.51 39.29 -1.60
N GLY A 100 10.55 38.42 -0.61
CA GLY A 100 10.50 38.78 0.79
C GLY A 100 9.34 38.17 1.57
N ALA A 101 8.97 38.82 2.64
CA ALA A 101 7.85 38.47 3.50
C ALA A 101 6.59 39.27 3.14
N GLY A 102 5.42 38.77 3.53
CA GLY A 102 4.14 39.50 3.38
C GLY A 102 3.59 39.51 1.95
N LEU A 103 4.12 38.70 1.07
CA LEU A 103 3.62 38.47 -0.28
C LEU A 103 2.64 37.29 -0.33
N ASP A 104 1.92 37.13 -1.45
CA ASP A 104 1.25 35.88 -1.76
C ASP A 104 2.27 34.94 -2.42
N PRO A 105 2.86 33.95 -1.65
CA PRO A 105 4.13 33.34 -2.01
C PRO A 105 4.02 32.35 -3.17
N CYS A 106 4.86 32.57 -4.19
CA CYS A 106 5.08 31.66 -5.32
C CYS A 106 6.58 31.70 -5.70
N ALA A 107 6.94 30.95 -6.74
CA ALA A 107 8.12 31.23 -7.55
C ALA A 107 7.75 31.13 -9.02
N ALA A 108 8.01 32.18 -9.75
CA ALA A 108 7.87 32.24 -11.19
C ALA A 108 9.21 32.67 -11.81
N ILE A 109 9.69 31.92 -12.80
CA ILE A 109 10.90 32.23 -13.57
C ILE A 109 10.55 32.28 -15.03
N GLN A 110 10.81 33.39 -15.69
CA GLN A 110 10.55 33.66 -17.11
C GLN A 110 11.86 33.61 -17.89
N VAL A 111 11.99 32.62 -18.74
CA VAL A 111 13.13 32.42 -19.65
C VAL A 111 12.80 33.00 -21.03
N PRO A 112 13.47 34.08 -21.49
CA PRO A 112 13.28 34.60 -22.82
C PRO A 112 13.92 33.69 -23.86
N LEU A 113 13.24 33.43 -24.97
CA LEU A 113 13.69 32.56 -26.04
C LEU A 113 13.54 33.27 -27.40
N LEU A 114 14.62 33.27 -28.19
CA LEU A 114 14.61 33.71 -29.58
C LEU A 114 14.99 32.54 -30.46
N LEU A 115 14.03 32.02 -31.22
CA LEU A 115 14.21 30.85 -32.07
C LEU A 115 14.06 31.22 -33.54
N ALA A 116 15.11 31.10 -34.32
CA ALA A 116 15.01 31.20 -35.78
C ALA A 116 14.19 30.03 -36.36
N ALA A 117 13.83 30.10 -37.64
CA ALA A 117 13.12 29.02 -38.31
C ALA A 117 13.96 27.72 -38.28
N GLY A 118 13.41 26.63 -37.76
CA GLY A 118 14.08 25.33 -37.61
C GLY A 118 14.90 25.19 -36.33
N ASP A 119 15.10 26.26 -35.54
CA ASP A 119 15.88 26.19 -34.30
C ASP A 119 15.19 25.37 -33.20
N ARG A 120 16.03 24.81 -32.32
CA ARG A 120 15.64 24.12 -31.10
C ARG A 120 16.28 24.77 -29.89
N SER A 121 15.57 24.81 -28.78
CA SER A 121 16.07 25.22 -27.47
C SER A 121 15.60 24.29 -26.37
N GLU A 122 16.43 24.12 -25.37
CA GLU A 122 16.14 23.36 -24.15
C GLU A 122 16.28 24.27 -22.96
N THR A 123 15.43 24.10 -21.98
CA THR A 123 15.45 24.79 -20.68
C THR A 123 15.02 23.84 -19.61
N THR A 124 15.77 23.79 -18.53
CA THR A 124 15.49 22.94 -17.37
C THR A 124 15.03 23.80 -16.19
N PHE A 125 13.86 23.49 -15.64
CA PHE A 125 13.41 24.02 -14.36
C PHE A 125 13.58 22.94 -13.29
N ARG A 126 14.02 23.34 -12.09
CA ARG A 126 14.25 22.43 -10.97
C ARG A 126 13.53 22.90 -9.72
N LEU A 127 12.85 21.97 -9.07
CA LEU A 127 12.19 22.15 -7.79
C LEU A 127 12.79 21.18 -6.78
N GLY A 128 13.16 21.66 -5.60
CA GLY A 128 13.71 20.81 -4.56
C GLY A 128 13.59 21.40 -3.17
N ALA A 129 13.93 20.59 -2.16
CA ALA A 129 13.94 20.99 -0.77
C ALA A 129 15.08 20.29 -0.03
N GLY A 130 15.73 21.02 0.89
CA GLY A 130 16.76 20.51 1.79
C GLY A 130 16.39 20.70 3.25
N ARG A 131 17.08 19.98 4.13
CA ARG A 131 16.90 20.08 5.60
C ARG A 131 17.32 21.45 6.15
N ASN A 132 18.16 22.17 5.43
CA ASN A 132 18.66 23.50 5.78
C ASN A 132 19.19 24.21 4.53
N ARG A 133 19.56 25.50 4.68
CA ARG A 133 20.08 26.33 3.58
C ARG A 133 21.30 25.72 2.88
N LYS A 134 22.24 25.12 3.64
CA LYS A 134 23.48 24.53 3.07
C LYS A 134 23.17 23.38 2.13
N GLU A 135 22.32 22.46 2.57
CA GLU A 135 21.89 21.33 1.76
C GLU A 135 21.08 21.76 0.54
N THR A 136 20.13 22.70 0.72
CA THR A 136 19.33 23.26 -0.35
C THR A 136 20.19 23.86 -1.46
N LEU A 137 21.19 24.68 -1.10
CA LEU A 137 22.11 25.27 -2.09
C LEU A 137 23.05 24.24 -2.72
N ALA A 138 23.43 23.19 -1.99
CA ALA A 138 24.19 22.08 -2.58
C ALA A 138 23.37 21.34 -3.64
N LEU A 139 22.08 21.11 -3.39
CA LEU A 139 21.14 20.53 -4.35
C LEU A 139 20.94 21.45 -5.58
N ALA A 140 20.80 22.74 -5.37
CA ALA A 140 20.67 23.73 -6.46
C ALA A 140 21.93 23.82 -7.32
N ARG A 141 23.12 23.54 -6.78
CA ARG A 141 24.39 23.50 -7.54
C ARG A 141 24.64 22.18 -8.23
N SER A 142 24.03 21.08 -7.72
CA SER A 142 24.14 19.78 -8.35
C SER A 142 23.26 19.72 -9.60
N ARG A 143 23.73 19.04 -10.66
CA ARG A 143 22.92 18.78 -11.85
C ARG A 143 22.42 20.04 -12.57
N GLN A 144 23.32 20.96 -12.92
CA GLN A 144 23.02 22.14 -13.74
C GLN A 144 23.27 21.83 -15.22
N GLY A 145 22.26 22.09 -16.07
CA GLY A 145 22.35 21.96 -17.51
C GLY A 145 21.46 20.87 -18.12
N ALA A 146 21.34 20.88 -19.44
CA ALA A 146 20.48 19.96 -20.17
C ALA A 146 21.02 18.52 -20.16
N HIS A 147 22.35 18.35 -20.14
CA HIS A 147 22.96 17.01 -20.09
C HIS A 147 22.65 16.28 -18.79
N GLU A 148 22.83 16.97 -17.65
CA GLU A 148 22.54 16.44 -16.32
C GLU A 148 21.06 16.11 -16.14
N ALA A 149 20.16 16.86 -16.80
CA ALA A 149 18.72 16.57 -16.80
C ALA A 149 18.40 15.29 -17.57
N ILE A 150 19.09 15.04 -18.69
CA ILE A 150 18.97 13.80 -19.47
C ILE A 150 19.49 12.62 -18.64
N ASP A 151 20.68 12.76 -18.05
CA ASP A 151 21.26 11.71 -17.20
C ASP A 151 20.35 11.38 -15.99
N ALA A 152 19.74 12.39 -15.39
CA ALA A 152 18.78 12.20 -14.30
C ALA A 152 17.53 11.45 -14.77
N LEU A 153 17.01 11.77 -15.96
CA LEU A 153 15.88 11.06 -16.55
C LEU A 153 16.22 9.60 -16.86
N ASP A 154 17.40 9.35 -17.41
CA ASP A 154 17.85 8.00 -17.72
C ASP A 154 18.11 7.19 -16.44
N ALA A 155 18.65 7.82 -15.39
CA ALA A 155 18.80 7.19 -14.08
C ALA A 155 17.43 6.78 -13.48
N VAL A 156 16.39 7.62 -13.60
CA VAL A 156 15.03 7.30 -13.18
C VAL A 156 14.46 6.13 -13.99
N ARG A 157 14.63 6.14 -15.31
CA ARG A 157 14.19 5.04 -16.18
C ARG A 157 14.87 3.72 -15.84
N ILE A 158 16.18 3.74 -15.58
CA ILE A 158 16.94 2.57 -15.17
C ILE A 158 16.45 2.08 -13.80
N HIS A 159 16.26 2.99 -12.85
CA HIS A 159 15.73 2.66 -11.52
C HIS A 159 14.40 1.89 -11.62
N TRP A 160 13.40 2.47 -12.29
CA TRP A 160 12.09 1.84 -12.42
C TRP A 160 12.16 0.52 -13.21
N ARG A 161 12.94 0.47 -14.28
CA ARG A 161 13.15 -0.78 -15.02
C ARG A 161 13.72 -1.87 -14.10
N ASN A 162 14.69 -1.53 -13.26
CA ASN A 162 15.30 -2.49 -12.34
C ASN A 162 14.31 -2.94 -11.26
N VAL A 163 13.49 -2.06 -10.71
CA VAL A 163 12.47 -2.42 -9.72
C VAL A 163 11.40 -3.32 -10.33
N LEU A 164 10.87 -2.93 -11.49
CA LEU A 164 9.78 -3.63 -12.15
C LEU A 164 10.20 -4.98 -12.78
N ALA A 165 11.48 -5.14 -13.15
CA ALA A 165 11.97 -6.34 -13.81
C ALA A 165 12.15 -7.56 -12.88
N THR A 166 11.79 -7.48 -11.60
CA THR A 166 11.94 -8.62 -10.68
C THR A 166 10.97 -9.73 -11.01
N VAL A 167 9.72 -9.40 -11.26
CA VAL A 167 8.70 -10.33 -11.74
C VAL A 167 8.06 -9.73 -12.98
N GLN A 168 8.13 -10.42 -14.09
CA GLN A 168 7.47 -10.03 -15.34
C GLN A 168 6.67 -11.22 -15.86
N VAL A 169 5.46 -10.98 -16.32
CA VAL A 169 4.56 -12.03 -16.78
C VAL A 169 4.05 -11.74 -18.19
N ARG A 170 3.79 -12.77 -18.93
CA ARG A 170 3.08 -12.74 -20.20
C ARG A 170 2.02 -13.82 -20.19
N THR A 171 0.78 -13.40 -20.07
CA THR A 171 -0.38 -14.27 -19.94
C THR A 171 -1.35 -14.08 -21.11
N PRO A 172 -2.37 -14.94 -21.27
CA PRO A 172 -3.46 -14.69 -22.20
C PRO A 172 -4.32 -13.45 -21.86
N ASP A 173 -4.15 -12.83 -20.69
CA ASP A 173 -4.85 -11.61 -20.25
C ASP A 173 -3.92 -10.39 -20.23
N PRO A 174 -3.93 -9.54 -21.29
CA PRO A 174 -3.09 -8.33 -21.32
C PRO A 174 -3.40 -7.30 -20.24
N ALA A 175 -4.63 -7.28 -19.70
CA ALA A 175 -5.02 -6.37 -18.63
C ALA A 175 -4.34 -6.77 -17.31
N LEU A 176 -4.24 -8.07 -17.04
CA LEU A 176 -3.46 -8.59 -15.93
C LEU A 176 -1.97 -8.25 -16.09
N ASP A 177 -1.41 -8.48 -17.29
CA ASP A 177 0.00 -8.21 -17.57
C ASP A 177 0.37 -6.75 -17.31
N ALA A 178 -0.48 -5.81 -17.72
CA ALA A 178 -0.27 -4.37 -17.51
C ALA A 178 -0.22 -4.01 -16.01
N LEU A 179 -1.06 -4.63 -15.19
CA LEU A 179 -1.07 -4.42 -13.75
C LEU A 179 0.14 -5.07 -13.07
N ALA A 180 0.37 -6.35 -13.30
CA ALA A 180 1.40 -7.13 -12.64
C ALA A 180 2.82 -6.66 -13.00
N ASN A 181 3.05 -6.30 -14.27
CA ASN A 181 4.36 -5.90 -14.78
C ASN A 181 4.77 -4.46 -14.41
N GLY A 182 3.85 -3.65 -13.87
CA GLY A 182 4.22 -2.27 -13.59
C GLY A 182 3.32 -1.54 -12.60
N TRP A 183 2.06 -1.36 -12.92
CA TRP A 183 1.21 -0.39 -12.23
C TRP A 183 0.97 -0.69 -10.75
N LEU A 184 0.82 -1.96 -10.34
CA LEU A 184 0.60 -2.31 -8.93
C LEU A 184 1.83 -2.03 -8.07
N VAL A 185 3.03 -2.39 -8.55
CA VAL A 185 4.29 -2.10 -7.86
C VAL A 185 4.54 -0.59 -7.82
N TYR A 186 4.27 0.13 -8.93
CA TYR A 186 4.40 1.59 -8.99
C TYR A 186 3.43 2.29 -8.03
N GLN A 187 2.15 1.91 -8.01
CA GLN A 187 1.14 2.49 -7.11
C GLN A 187 1.54 2.28 -5.64
N THR A 188 1.98 1.08 -5.28
CA THR A 188 2.43 0.75 -3.93
C THR A 188 3.65 1.59 -3.52
N LEU A 189 4.70 1.64 -4.34
CA LEU A 189 5.90 2.41 -4.05
C LEU A 189 5.66 3.91 -4.12
N GLY A 190 5.12 4.38 -5.24
CA GLY A 190 5.04 5.81 -5.55
C GLY A 190 4.12 6.57 -4.61
N CYS A 191 2.93 6.02 -4.34
CA CYS A 191 1.91 6.72 -3.59
C CYS A 191 1.90 6.36 -2.09
N ARG A 192 1.93 5.08 -1.77
CA ARG A 192 1.79 4.62 -0.38
C ARG A 192 3.10 4.69 0.38
N TYR A 193 4.16 4.10 -0.14
CA TYR A 193 5.40 3.93 0.60
C TYR A 193 6.27 5.21 0.59
N LEU A 194 6.53 5.80 -0.57
CA LEU A 194 7.42 6.96 -0.71
C LEU A 194 6.71 8.29 -0.42
N ALA A 195 5.58 8.56 -1.09
CA ALA A 195 4.85 9.81 -0.91
C ALA A 195 4.04 9.85 0.38
N ARG A 196 3.46 8.74 0.79
CA ARG A 196 2.54 8.61 1.93
C ARG A 196 1.40 9.60 1.89
N SER A 197 0.96 9.94 0.70
CA SER A 197 -0.10 10.90 0.49
C SER A 197 -0.83 10.65 -0.81
N GLY A 198 -2.06 11.12 -0.88
CA GLY A 198 -2.90 11.15 -2.06
C GLY A 198 -3.78 12.38 -2.03
N TYR A 199 -4.62 12.55 -3.04
CA TYR A 199 -5.56 13.66 -3.10
C TYR A 199 -6.46 13.76 -1.86
N TYR A 200 -6.92 12.62 -1.36
CA TYR A 200 -7.82 12.53 -0.21
C TYR A 200 -7.10 12.52 1.14
N GLN A 201 -5.83 12.16 1.17
CA GLN A 201 -5.04 12.03 2.37
C GLN A 201 -3.63 12.58 2.14
N SER A 202 -3.42 13.83 2.51
CA SER A 202 -2.19 14.58 2.26
C SER A 202 -1.25 14.67 3.47
N GLY A 203 -1.55 13.97 4.56
CA GLY A 203 -0.85 14.11 5.84
C GLY A 203 0.58 13.60 5.85
N GLY A 204 0.95 12.66 5.00
CA GLY A 204 2.31 12.11 4.92
C GLY A 204 2.69 11.21 6.09
N ALA A 205 1.72 10.66 6.83
CA ALA A 205 1.95 9.74 7.93
C ALA A 205 2.40 8.35 7.43
N PHE A 206 3.19 7.65 8.27
CA PHE A 206 3.24 6.20 8.24
C PHE A 206 2.12 5.63 9.10
N GLY A 207 1.30 4.73 8.57
CA GLY A 207 0.46 3.85 9.36
C GLY A 207 1.25 2.59 9.70
N PHE A 208 1.19 2.12 10.94
CA PHE A 208 1.96 0.94 11.34
C PHE A 208 1.61 -0.28 10.48
N ARG A 209 0.34 -0.67 10.43
CA ARG A 209 -0.11 -1.79 9.61
C ARG A 209 -0.14 -1.46 8.12
N ASP A 210 -0.48 -0.21 7.74
CA ASP A 210 -0.72 0.17 6.35
C ASP A 210 0.53 0.02 5.49
N GLN A 211 1.60 0.76 5.81
CA GLN A 211 2.84 0.71 5.04
C GLN A 211 3.61 -0.58 5.28
N LEU A 212 3.38 -1.28 6.41
CA LEU A 212 3.97 -2.60 6.61
C LEU A 212 3.40 -3.62 5.62
N GLN A 213 2.06 -3.62 5.40
CA GLN A 213 1.45 -4.46 4.37
C GLN A 213 1.96 -4.13 2.96
N ASP A 214 2.14 -2.83 2.66
CA ASP A 214 2.73 -2.40 1.39
C ASP A 214 4.16 -2.92 1.22
N ALA A 215 4.99 -2.79 2.27
CA ALA A 215 6.36 -3.32 2.28
C ALA A 215 6.40 -4.84 2.08
N LEU A 216 5.44 -5.57 2.66
CA LEU A 216 5.32 -7.02 2.49
C LEU A 216 4.92 -7.44 1.08
N ALA A 217 4.20 -6.61 0.34
CA ALA A 217 3.92 -6.84 -1.07
C ALA A 217 5.17 -6.64 -1.96
N LEU A 218 6.11 -5.81 -1.50
CA LEU A 218 7.34 -5.48 -2.22
C LEU A 218 8.51 -6.45 -1.94
N VAL A 219 8.31 -7.48 -1.13
CA VAL A 219 9.38 -8.39 -0.68
C VAL A 219 10.16 -9.06 -1.82
N HIS A 220 9.52 -9.31 -2.97
CA HIS A 220 10.21 -9.82 -4.16
C HIS A 220 11.04 -8.74 -4.86
N ALA A 221 10.46 -7.56 -5.06
CA ALA A 221 11.06 -6.48 -5.84
C ALA A 221 12.08 -5.65 -5.04
N ARG A 222 11.81 -5.42 -3.74
CA ARG A 222 12.59 -4.55 -2.85
C ARG A 222 12.64 -5.13 -1.43
N PRO A 223 13.28 -6.30 -1.23
CA PRO A 223 13.43 -6.90 0.10
C PRO A 223 14.18 -5.98 1.09
N ASP A 224 15.07 -5.12 0.58
CA ASP A 224 15.74 -4.09 1.35
C ASP A 224 14.75 -3.12 2.04
N LEU A 225 13.76 -2.63 1.31
CA LEU A 225 12.72 -1.76 1.87
C LEU A 225 11.85 -2.49 2.90
N THR A 226 11.55 -3.76 2.66
CA THR A 226 10.79 -4.57 3.62
C THR A 226 11.56 -4.73 4.93
N ARG A 227 12.87 -5.02 4.85
CA ARG A 227 13.76 -5.12 6.02
C ARG A 227 13.83 -3.80 6.81
N GLU A 228 14.08 -2.70 6.13
CA GLU A 228 14.14 -1.38 6.74
C GLU A 228 12.82 -1.02 7.42
N HIS A 229 11.68 -1.37 6.81
CA HIS A 229 10.36 -1.04 7.33
C HIS A 229 9.98 -1.89 8.56
N LEU A 230 10.38 -3.16 8.62
CA LEU A 230 10.24 -3.98 9.83
C LEU A 230 10.94 -3.34 11.02
N LEU A 231 12.18 -2.89 10.83
CA LEU A 231 12.96 -2.22 11.87
C LEU A 231 12.36 -0.85 12.24
N LEU A 232 11.83 -0.11 11.27
CA LEU A 232 11.13 1.15 11.50
C LEU A 232 9.86 0.93 12.33
N CYS A 233 9.06 -0.09 12.04
CA CYS A 233 7.88 -0.44 12.84
C CYS A 233 8.27 -0.88 14.25
N ALA A 234 9.29 -1.72 14.42
CA ALA A 234 9.80 -2.10 15.73
C ALA A 234 10.21 -0.87 16.58
N ALA A 235 10.83 0.15 15.95
CA ALA A 235 11.21 1.40 16.61
C ALA A 235 10.01 2.27 17.04
N HIS A 236 8.77 1.90 16.66
CA HIS A 236 7.54 2.57 17.07
C HIS A 236 6.64 1.68 17.95
N GLN A 237 7.23 0.66 18.59
CA GLN A 237 6.58 -0.19 19.58
C GLN A 237 6.84 0.33 20.99
N PHE A 238 5.78 0.42 21.79
CA PHE A 238 5.85 0.74 23.22
C PHE A 238 6.35 -0.47 24.05
N THR A 239 6.91 -0.18 25.20
CA THR A 239 7.39 -1.21 26.14
C THR A 239 6.28 -2.16 26.61
N GLU A 240 5.02 -1.78 26.49
CA GLU A 240 3.84 -2.60 26.81
C GLU A 240 3.41 -3.53 25.65
N GLY A 241 4.06 -3.41 24.49
CA GLY A 241 3.85 -4.27 23.32
C GLY A 241 2.82 -3.80 22.31
N ASP A 242 2.08 -2.72 22.60
CA ASP A 242 1.31 -1.98 21.59
C ASP A 242 2.21 -1.04 20.79
N VAL A 243 1.65 -0.35 19.81
CA VAL A 243 2.41 0.40 18.81
C VAL A 243 1.77 1.77 18.56
N MET A 244 2.50 2.65 17.88
CA MET A 244 1.91 3.82 17.25
C MET A 244 1.00 3.36 16.11
N HIS A 245 -0.26 3.71 16.13
CA HIS A 245 -1.20 3.41 15.05
C HIS A 245 -0.75 4.08 13.75
N TRP A 246 -0.34 5.35 13.82
CA TRP A 246 0.35 6.06 12.76
C TRP A 246 1.19 7.22 13.34
N TRP A 247 2.19 7.67 12.58
CA TRP A 247 3.08 8.78 12.99
C TRP A 247 3.55 9.62 11.79
N HIS A 248 3.94 10.85 12.07
CA HIS A 248 4.48 11.77 11.08
C HIS A 248 6.02 11.84 11.16
N PRO A 249 6.74 11.38 10.13
CA PRO A 249 8.17 11.62 10.05
C PRO A 249 8.46 13.10 9.72
N PRO A 250 9.63 13.65 10.10
CA PRO A 250 10.73 12.97 10.75
C PRO A 250 10.66 12.97 12.28
N GLN A 251 9.70 13.68 12.91
CA GLN A 251 9.65 13.86 14.35
C GLN A 251 9.13 12.62 15.09
N GLY A 252 8.24 11.87 14.46
CA GLY A 252 7.65 10.69 15.07
C GLY A 252 6.41 10.96 15.94
N ARG A 253 5.87 12.21 15.90
CA ARG A 253 4.59 12.50 16.56
C ARG A 253 3.45 11.74 15.86
N GLY A 254 2.59 11.11 16.63
CA GLY A 254 1.50 10.31 16.06
C GLY A 254 0.48 9.86 17.09
N VAL A 255 -0.32 8.89 16.73
CA VAL A 255 -1.45 8.39 17.52
C VAL A 255 -1.11 7.05 18.14
N ARG A 256 -1.33 6.91 19.45
CA ARG A 256 -1.40 5.65 20.17
C ARG A 256 -2.87 5.29 20.39
N THR A 257 -3.30 4.10 19.99
CA THR A 257 -4.69 3.62 20.09
C THR A 257 -4.78 2.30 20.85
N ARG A 258 -6.02 1.84 21.04
CA ARG A 258 -6.32 0.46 21.47
C ARG A 258 -6.71 -0.41 20.27
N CYS A 259 -6.30 -0.03 19.04
CA CYS A 259 -6.52 -0.86 17.85
C CYS A 259 -5.85 -2.23 18.06
N SER A 260 -6.59 -3.29 17.79
CA SER A 260 -6.22 -4.62 18.29
C SER A 260 -5.37 -5.43 17.33
N ASP A 261 -5.28 -5.05 16.06
CA ASP A 261 -4.49 -5.78 15.05
C ASP A 261 -3.12 -5.18 14.76
N ASP A 262 -2.93 -3.87 14.97
CA ASP A 262 -1.74 -3.13 14.54
C ASP A 262 -0.43 -3.84 14.88
N TYR A 263 -0.23 -4.18 16.16
CA TYR A 263 1.02 -4.77 16.64
C TYR A 263 1.27 -6.20 16.11
N LEU A 264 0.23 -6.90 15.66
CA LEU A 264 0.35 -8.26 15.13
C LEU A 264 0.90 -8.29 13.70
N TRP A 265 0.83 -7.18 12.99
CA TRP A 265 1.43 -7.10 11.65
C TRP A 265 2.96 -7.16 11.68
N LEU A 266 3.61 -6.81 12.80
CA LEU A 266 5.07 -6.92 12.92
C LEU A 266 5.56 -8.39 12.92
N PRO A 267 5.08 -9.29 13.78
CA PRO A 267 5.45 -10.71 13.71
C PRO A 267 5.00 -11.37 12.41
N GLN A 268 3.81 -11.04 11.88
CA GLN A 268 3.34 -11.51 10.58
C GLN A 268 4.31 -11.10 9.45
N GLY A 269 4.77 -9.84 9.50
CA GLY A 269 5.72 -9.31 8.53
C GLY A 269 7.10 -9.95 8.63
N ALA A 270 7.61 -10.17 9.84
CA ALA A 270 8.89 -10.83 10.06
C ALA A 270 8.87 -12.27 9.56
N CYS A 271 7.78 -13.01 9.80
CA CYS A 271 7.61 -14.36 9.26
C CYS A 271 7.67 -14.39 7.73
N ARG A 272 6.91 -13.49 7.07
CA ARG A 272 6.90 -13.42 5.62
C ARG A 272 8.25 -13.00 5.04
N TYR A 273 8.91 -12.03 5.65
CA TYR A 273 10.23 -11.60 5.19
C TYR A 273 11.24 -12.73 5.25
N LEU A 274 11.29 -13.44 6.39
CA LEU A 274 12.18 -14.60 6.56
C LEU A 274 11.87 -15.73 5.57
N GLU A 275 10.58 -16.07 5.40
CA GLU A 275 10.13 -17.09 4.47
C GLU A 275 10.62 -16.80 3.04
N VAL A 276 10.37 -15.58 2.54
CA VAL A 276 10.70 -15.22 1.15
C VAL A 276 12.20 -15.01 0.96
N THR A 277 12.90 -14.38 1.91
CA THR A 277 14.31 -13.99 1.71
C THR A 277 15.33 -14.97 2.27
N GLY A 278 14.96 -15.73 3.30
CA GLY A 278 15.88 -16.55 4.09
C GLY A 278 16.81 -15.74 5.01
N ASP A 279 16.65 -14.40 5.07
CA ASP A 279 17.51 -13.52 5.89
C ASP A 279 17.11 -13.55 7.38
N ALA A 280 17.62 -14.52 8.11
CA ALA A 280 17.41 -14.62 9.56
C ALA A 280 18.15 -13.52 10.35
N SER A 281 19.14 -12.86 9.77
CA SER A 281 19.95 -11.84 10.48
C SER A 281 19.13 -10.65 10.95
N VAL A 282 18.02 -10.36 10.29
CA VAL A 282 17.10 -9.27 10.70
C VAL A 282 16.54 -9.48 12.10
N LEU A 283 16.39 -10.72 12.55
CA LEU A 283 15.82 -11.06 13.86
C LEU A 283 16.72 -10.62 15.02
N ASP A 284 18.02 -10.55 14.79
CA ASP A 284 19.01 -10.16 15.80
C ASP A 284 19.31 -8.65 15.82
N GLU A 285 18.71 -7.88 14.90
CA GLU A 285 18.83 -6.42 14.88
C GLU A 285 18.22 -5.81 16.13
N VAL A 286 19.03 -5.02 16.85
CA VAL A 286 18.64 -4.40 18.13
C VAL A 286 17.99 -3.05 17.91
N VAL A 287 16.72 -2.93 18.28
CA VAL A 287 15.89 -1.73 18.12
C VAL A 287 15.46 -1.20 19.49
N GLY A 288 15.35 0.11 19.65
CA GLY A 288 14.84 0.74 20.86
C GLY A 288 13.33 0.74 20.91
N TYR A 289 12.76 0.61 22.11
CA TYR A 289 11.34 0.86 22.37
C TYR A 289 11.06 2.35 22.53
N ILE A 290 9.78 2.69 22.53
CA ILE A 290 9.29 4.03 22.88
C ILE A 290 8.45 3.99 24.15
N GLU A 291 8.35 5.14 24.83
CA GLU A 291 7.56 5.32 26.04
C GLU A 291 6.55 6.45 25.87
N GLY A 292 5.38 6.28 26.45
CA GLY A 292 4.31 7.26 26.50
C GLY A 292 3.26 6.81 27.52
N ARG A 293 2.32 7.71 27.85
CA ARG A 293 1.22 7.29 28.72
C ARG A 293 0.38 6.18 28.07
N ALA A 294 -0.14 5.29 28.87
CA ALA A 294 -1.11 4.29 28.38
C ALA A 294 -2.39 5.00 27.91
N VAL A 295 -3.07 4.41 26.93
CA VAL A 295 -4.44 4.81 26.54
C VAL A 295 -5.39 4.34 27.63
N THR A 296 -6.20 5.25 28.17
CA THR A 296 -7.16 4.88 29.23
C THR A 296 -8.34 4.11 28.65
N PRO A 297 -9.10 3.38 29.48
CA PRO A 297 -10.28 2.64 29.00
C PRO A 297 -11.34 3.52 28.35
N GLU A 298 -11.42 4.80 28.70
CA GLU A 298 -12.39 5.77 28.19
C GLU A 298 -11.95 6.44 26.89
N GLU A 299 -10.68 6.26 26.49
CA GLU A 299 -10.11 6.85 25.27
C GLU A 299 -10.00 5.81 24.16
N GLU A 300 -10.30 6.20 22.93
CA GLU A 300 -9.91 5.42 21.74
C GLU A 300 -8.39 5.48 21.51
N GLY A 301 -7.82 6.66 21.68
CA GLY A 301 -6.41 6.96 21.48
C GLY A 301 -6.10 8.42 21.75
N TYR A 302 -4.83 8.79 21.60
CA TYR A 302 -4.36 10.17 21.73
C TYR A 302 -3.21 10.46 20.78
N TYR A 303 -3.08 11.73 20.39
CA TYR A 303 -2.01 12.21 19.52
C TYR A 303 -0.93 12.92 20.33
N ASP A 304 0.29 12.36 20.37
CA ASP A 304 1.40 12.92 21.13
C ASP A 304 2.77 12.55 20.53
N MET A 305 3.84 13.06 21.15
CA MET A 305 5.23 12.74 20.86
C MET A 305 5.72 11.73 21.91
N PRO A 306 5.94 10.45 21.53
CA PRO A 306 6.55 9.50 22.45
C PRO A 306 8.01 9.85 22.72
N THR A 307 8.55 9.37 23.81
CA THR A 307 9.96 9.48 24.15
C THR A 307 10.71 8.18 23.88
N PRO A 308 11.96 8.21 23.40
CA PRO A 308 12.75 7.01 23.31
C PRO A 308 12.93 6.36 24.69
N SER A 309 12.68 5.05 24.78
CA SER A 309 12.96 4.27 26.00
C SER A 309 14.46 3.98 26.13
N THR A 310 14.89 3.72 27.36
CA THR A 310 16.20 3.12 27.62
C THR A 310 16.24 1.63 27.31
N GLN A 311 15.08 0.98 27.20
CA GLN A 311 14.96 -0.44 26.86
C GLN A 311 15.17 -0.64 25.37
N ARG A 312 15.84 -1.73 25.05
CA ARG A 312 16.08 -2.18 23.67
C ARG A 312 15.84 -3.68 23.57
N GLY A 313 15.40 -4.13 22.44
CA GLY A 313 15.22 -5.56 22.15
C GLY A 313 15.66 -5.89 20.73
N THR A 314 15.88 -7.15 20.45
CA THR A 314 16.03 -7.62 19.07
C THR A 314 14.68 -7.56 18.35
N LEU A 315 14.67 -7.54 17.02
CA LEU A 315 13.40 -7.62 16.28
C LEU A 315 12.59 -8.86 16.69
N TYR A 316 13.28 -9.97 16.99
CA TYR A 316 12.64 -11.17 17.54
C TYR A 316 11.90 -10.86 18.86
N ALA A 317 12.54 -10.15 19.79
CA ALA A 317 11.93 -9.77 21.06
C ALA A 317 10.71 -8.87 20.88
N HIS A 318 10.77 -7.92 19.94
CA HIS A 318 9.63 -7.07 19.56
C HIS A 318 8.45 -7.90 19.05
N CYS A 319 8.70 -8.89 18.18
CA CYS A 319 7.67 -9.81 17.69
C CYS A 319 7.05 -10.66 18.81
N VAL A 320 7.89 -11.20 19.69
CA VAL A 320 7.42 -11.99 20.85
C VAL A 320 6.51 -11.16 21.75
N LEU A 321 6.92 -9.93 22.07
CA LEU A 321 6.12 -9.01 22.90
C LEU A 321 4.75 -8.69 22.27
N ALA A 322 4.69 -8.52 20.96
CA ALA A 322 3.45 -8.30 20.21
C ALA A 322 2.52 -9.52 20.31
N LEU A 323 3.05 -10.73 20.11
CA LEU A 323 2.27 -11.98 20.22
C LEU A 323 1.75 -12.22 21.64
N GLU A 324 2.60 -12.01 22.66
CA GLU A 324 2.18 -12.13 24.07
C GLU A 324 1.06 -11.15 24.42
N ARG A 325 1.14 -9.92 23.87
CA ARG A 325 0.05 -8.95 24.04
C ARG A 325 -1.25 -9.44 23.39
N GLY A 326 -1.21 -9.89 22.15
CA GLY A 326 -2.39 -10.42 21.45
C GLY A 326 -3.04 -11.59 22.15
N CYS A 327 -2.24 -12.54 22.65
CA CYS A 327 -2.75 -13.70 23.39
C CYS A 327 -3.21 -13.38 24.81
N ARG A 328 -2.83 -12.24 25.39
CA ARG A 328 -3.30 -11.79 26.72
C ARG A 328 -4.64 -11.07 26.65
N LEU A 329 -4.95 -10.40 25.52
CA LEU A 329 -6.16 -9.61 25.33
C LEU A 329 -7.27 -10.45 24.70
N LEU A 330 -7.77 -11.44 25.45
CA LEU A 330 -8.87 -12.32 25.03
C LEU A 330 -10.11 -12.05 25.85
N GLY A 331 -11.28 -12.19 25.22
CA GLY A 331 -12.58 -12.06 25.85
C GLY A 331 -13.10 -13.37 26.44
N GLU A 332 -14.40 -13.39 26.82
CA GLU A 332 -15.05 -14.54 27.49
C GLU A 332 -15.10 -15.80 26.62
N ARG A 333 -15.10 -15.64 25.29
CA ARG A 333 -15.11 -16.76 24.33
C ARG A 333 -13.70 -17.22 23.95
N GLY A 334 -12.67 -16.61 24.57
CA GLY A 334 -11.28 -16.84 24.24
C GLY A 334 -10.91 -16.36 22.83
N LEU A 335 -11.64 -15.37 22.30
CA LEU A 335 -11.33 -14.67 21.07
C LEU A 335 -10.67 -13.33 21.38
N PRO A 336 -9.85 -12.76 20.47
CA PRO A 336 -9.21 -11.47 20.71
C PRO A 336 -10.24 -10.35 20.90
N LEU A 337 -9.96 -9.47 21.87
CA LEU A 337 -10.76 -8.27 22.08
C LEU A 337 -10.69 -7.33 20.88
N MET A 338 -11.82 -6.72 20.54
CA MET A 338 -11.94 -5.75 19.43
C MET A 338 -11.18 -4.45 19.72
N GLY A 339 -11.12 -4.02 20.98
CA GLY A 339 -10.49 -2.77 21.36
C GLY A 339 -11.22 -1.55 20.79
N SER A 340 -10.45 -0.58 20.27
CA SER A 340 -10.99 0.58 19.52
C SER A 340 -11.05 0.32 18.00
N GLY A 341 -11.26 -0.90 17.60
CA GLY A 341 -11.29 -1.41 16.24
C GLY A 341 -10.22 -2.47 16.00
N ASP A 342 -10.43 -3.30 15.00
CA ASP A 342 -9.44 -4.20 14.41
C ASP A 342 -8.98 -3.65 13.05
N TRP A 343 -8.78 -4.49 12.02
CA TRP A 343 -8.48 -4.02 10.66
C TRP A 343 -9.50 -2.98 10.14
N ASN A 344 -10.75 -3.07 10.57
CA ASN A 344 -11.76 -2.06 10.30
C ASN A 344 -11.84 -1.05 11.46
N ASP A 345 -11.09 0.05 11.34
CA ASP A 345 -11.09 1.15 12.32
C ASP A 345 -12.50 1.72 12.57
N GLY A 346 -13.38 1.61 11.57
CA GLY A 346 -14.76 2.11 11.64
C GLY A 346 -15.65 1.36 12.63
N MET A 347 -15.22 0.16 13.08
CA MET A 347 -15.95 -0.65 14.07
C MET A 347 -15.51 -0.36 15.52
N ASN A 348 -15.15 0.89 15.81
CA ASN A 348 -14.54 1.33 17.06
C ASN A 348 -15.43 1.27 18.30
N ARG A 349 -16.73 0.94 18.15
CA ARG A 349 -17.68 0.81 19.26
C ARG A 349 -18.11 -0.61 19.57
N VAL A 350 -17.65 -1.58 18.79
CA VAL A 350 -17.99 -3.00 19.01
C VAL A 350 -17.39 -3.51 20.32
N GLY A 351 -16.17 -3.07 20.68
CA GLY A 351 -15.44 -3.49 21.87
C GLY A 351 -14.89 -2.34 22.69
N ASP A 352 -15.54 -1.18 22.71
CA ASP A 352 -15.03 0.01 23.42
C ASP A 352 -15.01 -0.15 24.94
N GLN A 353 -15.88 -1.03 25.52
CA GLN A 353 -15.90 -1.42 26.93
C GLN A 353 -15.00 -2.63 27.25
N GLN A 354 -14.14 -3.04 26.33
CA GLN A 354 -13.14 -4.10 26.49
C GLN A 354 -13.72 -5.51 26.76
N ARG A 355 -14.90 -5.81 26.19
CA ARG A 355 -15.52 -7.14 26.23
C ARG A 355 -15.85 -7.67 24.84
N GLY A 356 -16.10 -6.78 23.86
CA GLY A 356 -16.37 -7.16 22.47
C GLY A 356 -15.18 -7.87 21.83
N GLU A 357 -15.47 -8.93 21.06
CA GLU A 357 -14.46 -9.85 20.51
C GLU A 357 -14.49 -9.84 18.99
N SER A 358 -13.32 -9.83 18.35
CA SER A 358 -13.17 -9.91 16.90
C SER A 358 -12.93 -11.33 16.43
N VAL A 359 -13.79 -11.84 15.57
CA VAL A 359 -13.62 -13.15 14.92
C VAL A 359 -12.54 -13.07 13.86
N TRP A 360 -12.53 -12.00 13.03
CA TRP A 360 -11.50 -11.81 12.03
C TRP A 360 -10.09 -11.78 12.64
N LEU A 361 -9.92 -11.04 13.74
CA LEU A 361 -8.63 -10.96 14.43
C LEU A 361 -8.22 -12.32 15.01
N GLY A 362 -9.19 -13.15 15.41
CA GLY A 362 -8.93 -14.53 15.80
C GLY A 362 -8.28 -15.34 14.70
N PHE A 363 -8.78 -15.25 13.46
CA PHE A 363 -8.18 -15.90 12.29
C PHE A 363 -6.78 -15.35 12.01
N PHE A 364 -6.62 -14.04 12.05
CA PHE A 364 -5.35 -13.39 11.80
C PHE A 364 -4.27 -13.72 12.83
N LEU A 365 -4.62 -13.71 14.12
CA LEU A 365 -3.72 -14.10 15.21
C LEU A 365 -3.33 -15.58 15.09
N HIS A 366 -4.27 -16.45 14.75
CA HIS A 366 -3.99 -17.87 14.53
C HIS A 366 -2.96 -18.08 13.40
N ASP A 367 -3.14 -17.43 12.24
CA ASP A 367 -2.18 -17.51 11.12
C ASP A 367 -0.80 -16.99 11.54
N THR A 368 -0.76 -15.87 12.27
CA THR A 368 0.48 -15.27 12.75
C THR A 368 1.23 -16.21 13.71
N LEU A 369 0.53 -16.81 14.67
CA LEU A 369 1.09 -17.79 15.60
C LEU A 369 1.65 -19.01 14.87
N ARG A 370 0.89 -19.57 13.92
CA ARG A 370 1.31 -20.73 13.13
C ARG A 370 2.60 -20.46 12.33
N ARG A 371 2.66 -19.31 11.68
CA ARG A 371 3.88 -18.90 10.91
C ARG A 371 5.05 -18.68 11.86
N PHE A 372 4.80 -18.09 13.04
CA PHE A 372 5.84 -17.79 13.99
C PHE A 372 6.48 -19.06 14.61
N ILE A 373 5.80 -20.21 14.61
CA ILE A 373 6.39 -21.50 15.00
C ILE A 373 7.67 -21.79 14.19
N GLY A 374 7.59 -21.64 12.88
CA GLY A 374 8.73 -21.83 11.97
C GLY A 374 9.87 -20.85 12.26
N LEU A 375 9.53 -19.58 12.49
CA LEU A 375 10.49 -18.52 12.80
C LEU A 375 11.18 -18.78 14.17
N ALA A 376 10.41 -19.13 15.21
CA ALA A 376 10.95 -19.44 16.53
C ALA A 376 11.88 -20.66 16.51
N ASN A 377 11.51 -21.72 15.78
CA ASN A 377 12.40 -22.88 15.57
C ASN A 377 13.68 -22.50 14.84
N ALA A 378 13.60 -21.70 13.78
CA ALA A 378 14.79 -21.21 13.04
C ALA A 378 15.69 -20.31 13.92
N HIS A 379 15.10 -19.58 14.89
CA HIS A 379 15.83 -18.77 15.87
C HIS A 379 16.37 -19.59 17.05
N GLY A 380 16.03 -20.90 17.16
CA GLY A 380 16.46 -21.79 18.25
C GLY A 380 15.63 -21.70 19.53
N ASP A 381 14.45 -21.03 19.50
CA ASP A 381 13.55 -20.88 20.64
C ASP A 381 12.39 -21.91 20.59
N ALA A 382 12.75 -23.17 20.83
CA ALA A 382 11.77 -24.27 20.85
C ALA A 382 10.64 -24.08 21.89
N PRO A 383 10.89 -23.56 23.12
CA PRO A 383 9.79 -23.27 24.06
C PRO A 383 8.79 -22.25 23.51
N ARG A 384 9.25 -21.24 22.77
CA ARG A 384 8.36 -20.25 22.13
C ARG A 384 7.56 -20.87 20.99
N ALA A 385 8.17 -21.73 20.20
CA ALA A 385 7.49 -22.46 19.14
C ALA A 385 6.34 -23.33 19.73
N GLU A 386 6.60 -24.05 20.81
CA GLU A 386 5.59 -24.85 21.52
C GLU A 386 4.47 -23.98 22.11
N TRP A 387 4.82 -22.85 22.73
CA TRP A 387 3.82 -21.89 23.23
C TRP A 387 2.93 -21.38 22.10
N CYS A 388 3.49 -20.97 20.94
CA CYS A 388 2.73 -20.53 19.78
C CYS A 388 1.78 -21.62 19.27
N GLN A 389 2.23 -22.89 19.24
CA GLN A 389 1.40 -24.01 18.83
C GLN A 389 0.21 -24.22 19.76
N GLN A 390 0.43 -24.14 21.09
CA GLN A 390 -0.64 -24.26 22.09
C GLN A 390 -1.65 -23.13 21.98
N GLN A 391 -1.20 -21.87 21.82
CA GLN A 391 -2.08 -20.72 21.65
C GLN A 391 -2.89 -20.81 20.33
N ALA A 392 -2.25 -21.19 19.23
CA ALA A 392 -2.93 -21.36 17.95
C ALA A 392 -4.02 -22.45 18.01
N GLU A 393 -3.74 -23.58 18.64
CA GLU A 393 -4.71 -24.66 18.76
C GLU A 393 -5.90 -24.27 19.66
N SER A 394 -5.65 -23.60 20.78
CA SER A 394 -6.71 -23.07 21.65
C SER A 394 -7.61 -22.08 20.89
N LEU A 395 -7.00 -21.17 20.14
CA LEU A 395 -7.73 -20.18 19.36
C LEU A 395 -8.55 -20.82 18.22
N ARG A 396 -7.99 -21.85 17.54
CA ARG A 396 -8.71 -22.62 16.53
C ARG A 396 -9.99 -23.26 17.12
N GLN A 397 -9.88 -23.88 18.30
CA GLN A 397 -11.03 -24.49 18.96
C GLN A 397 -12.10 -23.45 19.33
N ASN A 398 -11.68 -22.29 19.86
CA ASN A 398 -12.60 -21.23 20.23
C ASN A 398 -13.32 -20.63 19.01
N LEU A 399 -12.61 -20.44 17.89
CA LEU A 399 -13.19 -19.97 16.62
C LEU A 399 -14.23 -20.96 16.08
N GLU A 400 -13.90 -22.26 16.03
CA GLU A 400 -14.83 -23.30 15.56
C GLU A 400 -16.06 -23.45 16.46
N GLN A 401 -15.90 -23.21 17.75
CA GLN A 401 -16.99 -23.33 18.71
C GLN A 401 -17.90 -22.10 18.76
N HIS A 402 -17.34 -20.88 18.66
CA HIS A 402 -18.08 -19.66 18.96
C HIS A 402 -18.35 -18.78 17.75
N ALA A 403 -17.55 -18.89 16.66
CA ALA A 403 -17.69 -17.99 15.53
C ALA A 403 -18.65 -18.47 14.43
N TRP A 404 -18.93 -19.77 14.35
CA TRP A 404 -19.80 -20.35 13.32
C TRP A 404 -21.28 -20.01 13.53
N ASP A 405 -21.96 -19.50 12.49
CA ASP A 405 -23.39 -19.10 12.53
C ASP A 405 -24.32 -20.03 11.73
N GLY A 406 -23.88 -21.25 11.45
CA GLY A 406 -24.65 -22.27 10.71
C GLY A 406 -24.40 -22.31 9.22
N ALA A 407 -24.12 -21.18 8.56
CA ALA A 407 -23.80 -21.06 7.15
C ALA A 407 -22.54 -20.25 6.83
N TRP A 408 -22.08 -19.43 7.76
CA TRP A 408 -20.88 -18.62 7.65
C TRP A 408 -20.31 -18.27 9.02
N TYR A 409 -19.13 -17.63 9.08
CA TYR A 409 -18.53 -17.15 10.33
C TYR A 409 -19.01 -15.74 10.64
N ARG A 410 -19.36 -15.48 11.92
CA ARG A 410 -19.67 -14.16 12.45
C ARG A 410 -18.50 -13.20 12.25
N ARG A 411 -18.78 -11.90 12.27
CA ARG A 411 -17.75 -10.85 12.20
C ARG A 411 -17.14 -10.57 13.57
N ALA A 412 -18.00 -10.46 14.58
CA ALA A 412 -17.60 -10.08 15.93
C ALA A 412 -18.74 -10.35 16.95
N TRP A 413 -18.42 -10.07 18.20
CA TRP A 413 -19.38 -9.96 19.30
C TRP A 413 -19.26 -8.59 19.92
N PHE A 414 -20.39 -7.90 20.14
CA PHE A 414 -20.44 -6.63 20.86
C PHE A 414 -20.14 -6.81 22.35
N ASP A 415 -19.82 -5.72 23.06
CA ASP A 415 -19.59 -5.68 24.50
C ASP A 415 -20.73 -6.25 25.36
N ASN A 416 -21.97 -6.15 24.88
CA ASN A 416 -23.17 -6.71 25.51
C ASN A 416 -23.43 -8.18 25.16
N GLY A 417 -22.58 -8.80 24.38
CA GLY A 417 -22.70 -10.18 23.92
C GLY A 417 -23.60 -10.38 22.69
N ALA A 418 -24.10 -9.32 22.07
CA ALA A 418 -24.86 -9.43 20.83
C ALA A 418 -23.92 -9.81 19.66
N PRO A 419 -24.35 -10.69 18.72
CA PRO A 419 -23.53 -11.07 17.57
C PRO A 419 -23.53 -9.98 16.50
N LEU A 420 -22.44 -9.88 15.75
CA LEU A 420 -22.29 -9.11 14.53
C LEU A 420 -21.86 -10.02 13.39
N GLY A 421 -22.40 -9.81 12.18
CA GLY A 421 -22.16 -10.70 11.05
C GLY A 421 -22.91 -12.02 11.15
N SER A 422 -24.09 -12.03 11.80
CA SER A 422 -24.94 -13.19 12.02
C SER A 422 -26.21 -13.12 11.18
N SER A 423 -26.73 -14.28 10.81
CA SER A 423 -28.04 -14.41 10.15
C SER A 423 -29.20 -13.78 10.97
N GLN A 424 -28.99 -13.56 12.27
CA GLN A 424 -29.95 -12.93 13.18
C GLN A 424 -29.93 -11.39 13.10
N ASN A 425 -28.87 -10.78 12.55
CA ASN A 425 -28.75 -9.35 12.42
C ASN A 425 -29.68 -8.82 11.32
N GLN A 426 -30.17 -7.58 11.46
CA GLN A 426 -30.90 -6.87 10.39
C GLN A 426 -29.93 -6.23 9.40
N GLU A 427 -28.80 -5.70 9.89
CA GLU A 427 -27.72 -5.07 9.15
C GLU A 427 -26.42 -5.80 9.43
N CYS A 428 -25.47 -5.76 8.50
CA CYS A 428 -24.24 -6.56 8.56
C CYS A 428 -24.51 -8.02 8.92
N ARG A 429 -25.37 -8.68 8.17
CA ARG A 429 -25.69 -10.10 8.39
C ARG A 429 -24.52 -11.00 8.03
N ILE A 430 -23.75 -10.60 7.04
CA ILE A 430 -22.54 -11.28 6.60
C ILE A 430 -21.45 -10.26 6.29
N ASP A 431 -20.21 -10.61 6.60
CA ASP A 431 -19.01 -9.80 6.34
C ASP A 431 -17.97 -10.67 5.61
N SER A 432 -17.33 -10.12 4.58
CA SER A 432 -16.44 -10.88 3.69
C SER A 432 -15.14 -11.31 4.34
N ILE A 433 -14.58 -10.49 5.26
CA ILE A 433 -13.24 -10.77 5.81
C ILE A 433 -13.22 -11.96 6.78
N SER A 434 -14.30 -12.21 7.50
CA SER A 434 -14.39 -13.41 8.33
C SER A 434 -14.43 -14.68 7.49
N GLN A 435 -15.12 -14.64 6.35
CA GLN A 435 -15.20 -15.79 5.44
C GLN A 435 -13.87 -16.04 4.74
N SER A 436 -13.28 -15.01 4.15
CA SER A 436 -12.00 -15.14 3.45
C SER A 436 -10.86 -15.57 4.39
N TRP A 437 -10.78 -14.97 5.60
CA TRP A 437 -9.71 -15.30 6.55
C TRP A 437 -9.92 -16.64 7.28
N SER A 438 -11.15 -17.16 7.36
CA SER A 438 -11.36 -18.53 7.84
C SER A 438 -10.60 -19.56 6.98
N VAL A 439 -10.50 -19.28 5.68
CA VAL A 439 -9.76 -20.09 4.70
C VAL A 439 -8.28 -19.73 4.69
N LEU A 440 -7.93 -18.44 4.57
CA LEU A 440 -6.55 -17.97 4.45
C LEU A 440 -5.69 -18.36 5.66
N SER A 441 -6.28 -18.38 6.86
CA SER A 441 -5.62 -18.82 8.09
C SER A 441 -5.51 -20.35 8.22
N GLY A 442 -6.29 -21.11 7.43
CA GLY A 442 -6.39 -22.55 7.54
C GLY A 442 -7.09 -23.06 8.82
N VAL A 443 -7.88 -22.22 9.48
CA VAL A 443 -8.65 -22.60 10.69
C VAL A 443 -9.87 -23.42 10.31
N ALA A 444 -10.63 -22.99 9.31
CA ALA A 444 -11.91 -23.61 8.97
C ALA A 444 -11.75 -25.06 8.53
N ALA A 445 -12.58 -25.95 9.07
CA ALA A 445 -12.73 -27.30 8.54
C ALA A 445 -13.17 -27.24 7.06
N PRO A 446 -12.75 -28.18 6.19
CA PRO A 446 -12.98 -28.11 4.76
C PRO A 446 -14.43 -27.84 4.33
N GLU A 447 -15.39 -28.46 5.04
CA GLU A 447 -16.82 -28.31 4.74
C GLU A 447 -17.30 -26.89 5.09
N ARG A 448 -16.88 -26.37 6.25
CA ARG A 448 -17.19 -24.98 6.68
C ARG A 448 -16.49 -23.95 5.80
N ALA A 449 -15.25 -24.21 5.39
CA ALA A 449 -14.50 -23.36 4.47
C ALA A 449 -15.27 -23.20 3.14
N THR A 450 -15.69 -24.29 2.55
CA THR A 450 -16.48 -24.29 1.31
C THR A 450 -17.80 -23.55 1.51
N GLN A 451 -18.55 -23.85 2.58
CA GLN A 451 -19.84 -23.23 2.85
C GLN A 451 -19.71 -21.72 3.13
N ALA A 452 -18.67 -21.29 3.84
CA ALA A 452 -18.41 -19.88 4.13
C ALA A 452 -18.11 -19.09 2.84
N LEU A 453 -17.30 -19.66 1.93
CA LEU A 453 -17.02 -19.03 0.64
C LEU A 453 -18.25 -19.05 -0.30
N ASP A 454 -19.06 -20.10 -0.29
CA ASP A 454 -20.33 -20.15 -1.03
C ASP A 454 -21.31 -19.07 -0.52
N SER A 455 -21.36 -18.84 0.79
CA SER A 455 -22.16 -17.79 1.40
C SER A 455 -21.64 -16.40 1.01
N LEU A 456 -20.32 -16.17 1.08
CA LEU A 456 -19.70 -14.92 0.61
C LEU A 456 -20.07 -14.65 -0.86
N TYR A 457 -19.89 -15.65 -1.72
CA TYR A 457 -20.17 -15.52 -3.15
C TYR A 457 -21.64 -15.22 -3.43
N THR A 458 -22.55 -15.90 -2.71
CA THR A 458 -24.01 -15.74 -2.89
C THR A 458 -24.51 -14.39 -2.43
N HIS A 459 -24.00 -13.90 -1.30
CA HIS A 459 -24.55 -12.71 -0.65
C HIS A 459 -23.79 -11.43 -0.94
N LEU A 460 -22.49 -11.50 -1.25
CA LEU A 460 -21.64 -10.31 -1.37
C LEU A 460 -21.13 -10.03 -2.79
N VAL A 461 -21.17 -11.03 -3.70
CA VAL A 461 -20.72 -10.83 -5.09
C VAL A 461 -21.88 -10.32 -5.95
N ARG A 462 -21.77 -9.10 -6.41
CA ARG A 462 -22.74 -8.41 -7.26
C ARG A 462 -22.27 -8.45 -8.71
N LYS A 463 -22.64 -9.52 -9.44
CA LYS A 463 -22.24 -9.72 -10.85
C LYS A 463 -22.83 -8.65 -11.78
N ASP A 464 -24.02 -8.19 -11.48
CA ASP A 464 -24.72 -7.11 -12.22
C ASP A 464 -23.98 -5.78 -12.15
N ALA A 465 -23.31 -5.52 -11.03
CA ALA A 465 -22.57 -4.30 -10.75
C ALA A 465 -21.05 -4.46 -10.83
N GLN A 466 -20.56 -5.69 -11.11
CA GLN A 466 -19.14 -6.01 -11.18
C GLN A 466 -18.37 -5.58 -9.92
N LEU A 467 -18.91 -5.90 -8.73
CA LEU A 467 -18.31 -5.54 -7.44
C LEU A 467 -18.51 -6.62 -6.37
N ILE A 468 -17.67 -6.58 -5.34
CA ILE A 468 -17.68 -7.50 -4.21
C ILE A 468 -17.84 -6.69 -2.93
N GLN A 469 -19.01 -6.76 -2.29
CA GLN A 469 -19.31 -5.98 -1.09
C GLN A 469 -18.48 -6.46 0.11
N LEU A 470 -18.11 -5.51 0.99
CA LEU A 470 -17.46 -5.85 2.25
C LEU A 470 -18.42 -6.56 3.19
N LEU A 471 -19.62 -6.02 3.33
CA LEU A 471 -20.70 -6.53 4.18
C LEU A 471 -22.08 -6.24 3.58
N ASP A 472 -23.09 -6.99 4.00
CA ASP A 472 -24.48 -6.78 3.56
C ASP A 472 -25.48 -7.23 4.65
N PRO A 473 -26.61 -6.53 4.86
CA PRO A 473 -26.87 -5.15 4.42
C PRO A 473 -25.97 -4.11 5.11
N PRO A 474 -25.77 -2.92 4.52
CA PRO A 474 -24.99 -1.86 5.16
C PRO A 474 -25.67 -1.33 6.43
N PHE A 475 -24.88 -0.66 7.28
CA PHE A 475 -25.39 -0.02 8.50
C PHE A 475 -26.12 1.28 8.15
N ASP A 476 -27.33 1.43 8.67
CA ASP A 476 -28.16 2.63 8.51
C ASP A 476 -29.02 2.89 9.76
N GLN A 477 -29.81 1.89 10.21
CA GLN A 477 -30.82 2.02 11.27
C GLN A 477 -30.56 1.12 12.48
N THR A 478 -29.44 0.38 12.50
CA THR A 478 -29.16 -0.57 13.58
C THR A 478 -29.19 0.07 14.97
N THR A 479 -29.72 -0.66 15.95
CA THR A 479 -29.75 -0.24 17.36
C THR A 479 -28.41 -0.43 18.05
N GLU A 480 -27.65 -1.44 17.63
CA GLU A 480 -26.27 -1.65 18.10
C GLU A 480 -25.34 -0.69 17.34
N ASP A 481 -24.56 0.08 18.08
CA ASP A 481 -23.66 1.05 17.48
C ASP A 481 -22.32 0.40 17.11
N PRO A 482 -22.02 0.17 15.80
CA PRO A 482 -20.75 -0.42 15.40
C PRO A 482 -19.58 0.59 15.46
N GLY A 483 -19.86 1.88 15.54
CA GLY A 483 -18.90 2.97 15.48
C GLY A 483 -19.02 3.84 14.24
N TYR A 484 -17.94 4.54 13.88
CA TYR A 484 -18.00 5.55 12.81
C TYR A 484 -18.16 4.96 11.40
N ILE A 485 -18.04 3.65 11.20
CA ILE A 485 -18.40 2.98 9.94
C ILE A 485 -19.81 3.33 9.50
N ARG A 486 -20.75 3.48 10.45
CA ARG A 486 -22.11 3.93 10.20
C ARG A 486 -22.20 5.38 9.68
N GLY A 487 -21.15 6.17 9.87
CA GLY A 487 -21.06 7.53 9.32
C GLY A 487 -20.85 7.59 7.80
N TYR A 488 -20.41 6.51 7.18
CA TYR A 488 -20.36 6.39 5.73
C TYR A 488 -21.76 6.11 5.16
N VAL A 489 -22.07 6.72 4.03
CA VAL A 489 -23.33 6.45 3.31
C VAL A 489 -23.44 4.94 3.04
N PRO A 490 -24.61 4.30 3.32
CA PRO A 490 -24.83 2.91 2.97
C PRO A 490 -24.46 2.59 1.52
N GLY A 491 -23.61 1.59 1.32
CA GLY A 491 -23.06 1.21 0.03
C GLY A 491 -21.78 1.96 -0.38
N VAL A 492 -21.18 2.74 0.50
CA VAL A 492 -19.93 3.48 0.24
C VAL A 492 -18.83 3.04 1.22
N ARG A 493 -17.59 2.88 0.74
CA ARG A 493 -16.42 2.46 1.50
C ARG A 493 -16.68 1.16 2.28
N GLU A 494 -16.27 1.12 3.56
CA GLU A 494 -16.45 -0.03 4.44
C GLU A 494 -17.92 -0.32 4.76
N ASN A 495 -18.82 0.65 4.59
CA ASN A 495 -20.25 0.45 4.90
C ASN A 495 -21.02 -0.16 3.71
N GLY A 496 -20.67 -1.39 3.35
CA GLY A 496 -21.41 -2.17 2.34
C GLY A 496 -21.05 -1.85 0.89
N GLY A 497 -20.06 -0.97 0.61
CA GLY A 497 -19.43 -0.86 -0.70
C GLY A 497 -18.47 -2.04 -0.95
N GLN A 498 -17.88 -2.10 -2.16
CA GLN A 498 -16.68 -2.91 -2.32
C GLN A 498 -15.53 -2.17 -1.63
N TYR A 499 -15.01 -2.71 -0.56
CA TYR A 499 -13.71 -2.29 -0.05
C TYR A 499 -12.65 -3.19 -0.70
N THR A 500 -11.90 -2.63 -1.64
CA THR A 500 -11.12 -3.43 -2.61
C THR A 500 -10.07 -4.32 -1.93
N HIS A 501 -9.52 -3.90 -0.80
CA HIS A 501 -8.60 -4.71 0.02
C HIS A 501 -9.25 -6.04 0.43
N ALA A 502 -10.45 -6.00 0.99
CA ALA A 502 -11.20 -7.19 1.40
C ALA A 502 -11.67 -8.03 0.20
N ALA A 503 -12.03 -7.38 -0.91
CA ALA A 503 -12.37 -8.07 -2.16
C ALA A 503 -11.20 -8.90 -2.71
N VAL A 504 -9.97 -8.37 -2.60
CA VAL A 504 -8.75 -9.11 -2.97
C VAL A 504 -8.56 -10.33 -2.06
N TRP A 505 -8.78 -10.20 -0.74
CA TRP A 505 -8.71 -11.36 0.17
C TRP A 505 -9.75 -12.43 -0.15
N ALA A 506 -10.95 -12.04 -0.60
CA ALA A 506 -11.94 -12.99 -1.06
C ALA A 506 -11.44 -13.80 -2.27
N ALA A 507 -10.89 -13.13 -3.29
CA ALA A 507 -10.31 -13.81 -4.45
C ALA A 507 -9.13 -14.72 -4.07
N MET A 508 -8.26 -14.29 -3.13
CA MET A 508 -7.17 -15.12 -2.59
C MET A 508 -7.69 -16.38 -1.90
N ALA A 509 -8.79 -16.28 -1.14
CA ALA A 509 -9.38 -17.43 -0.45
C ALA A 509 -9.93 -18.47 -1.43
N PHE A 510 -10.61 -18.05 -2.51
CA PHE A 510 -11.01 -18.97 -3.59
C PHE A 510 -9.81 -19.62 -4.27
N ALA A 511 -8.76 -18.85 -4.55
CA ALA A 511 -7.53 -19.40 -5.13
C ALA A 511 -6.87 -20.43 -4.20
N GLN A 512 -6.86 -20.21 -2.89
CA GLN A 512 -6.32 -21.14 -1.88
C GLN A 512 -7.13 -22.44 -1.80
N GLN A 513 -8.45 -22.38 -2.03
CA GLN A 513 -9.32 -23.56 -2.14
C GLN A 513 -9.17 -24.31 -3.47
N GLY A 514 -8.41 -23.77 -4.42
CA GLY A 514 -8.27 -24.34 -5.77
C GLY A 514 -9.44 -24.04 -6.70
N ASP A 515 -10.36 -23.15 -6.30
CA ASP A 515 -11.47 -22.71 -7.14
C ASP A 515 -11.03 -21.62 -8.11
N ALA A 516 -10.38 -22.06 -9.17
CA ALA A 516 -9.87 -21.15 -10.20
C ALA A 516 -10.98 -20.32 -10.86
N VAL A 517 -12.16 -20.90 -11.07
CA VAL A 517 -13.26 -20.21 -11.76
C VAL A 517 -13.68 -18.96 -11.01
N ARG A 518 -14.01 -19.10 -9.74
CA ARG A 518 -14.43 -17.96 -8.90
C ARG A 518 -13.26 -17.02 -8.59
N ALA A 519 -12.07 -17.55 -8.33
CA ALA A 519 -10.89 -16.71 -8.05
C ALA A 519 -10.59 -15.74 -9.21
N TRP A 520 -10.63 -16.23 -10.46
CA TRP A 520 -10.38 -15.41 -11.66
C TRP A 520 -11.55 -14.49 -11.99
N GLU A 521 -12.79 -14.93 -11.77
CA GLU A 521 -13.98 -14.06 -11.91
C GLU A 521 -13.85 -12.84 -10.96
N LEU A 522 -13.56 -13.07 -9.68
CA LEU A 522 -13.39 -11.98 -8.70
C LEU A 522 -12.18 -11.09 -9.02
N ALA A 523 -11.05 -11.67 -9.40
CA ALA A 523 -9.88 -10.89 -9.83
C ALA A 523 -10.21 -10.00 -11.05
N GLY A 524 -11.00 -10.51 -11.99
CA GLY A 524 -11.49 -9.78 -13.15
C GLY A 524 -12.42 -8.61 -12.78
N MET A 525 -13.30 -8.78 -11.79
CA MET A 525 -14.16 -7.71 -11.25
C MET A 525 -13.36 -6.62 -10.54
N ILE A 526 -12.24 -6.96 -9.90
CA ILE A 526 -11.37 -6.01 -9.20
C ILE A 526 -10.46 -5.25 -10.18
N ASN A 527 -10.14 -5.83 -11.34
CA ASN A 527 -9.20 -5.26 -12.29
C ASN A 527 -9.75 -3.97 -12.93
N PRO A 528 -9.15 -2.78 -12.68
CA PRO A 528 -9.66 -1.50 -13.18
C PRO A 528 -9.68 -1.39 -14.71
N LEU A 529 -8.80 -2.12 -15.42
CA LEU A 529 -8.79 -2.10 -16.89
C LEU A 529 -10.07 -2.72 -17.47
N ASN A 530 -10.65 -3.70 -16.78
CA ASN A 530 -11.91 -4.31 -17.20
C ASN A 530 -13.11 -3.36 -17.09
N HIS A 531 -13.02 -2.34 -16.25
CA HIS A 531 -14.02 -1.27 -16.12
C HIS A 531 -13.82 -0.12 -17.13
N ALA A 532 -12.90 -0.26 -18.08
CA ALA A 532 -12.58 0.76 -19.08
C ALA A 532 -12.57 0.21 -20.52
N LEU A 533 -13.22 -0.93 -20.77
CA LEU A 533 -13.25 -1.59 -22.07
C LEU A 533 -14.15 -0.89 -23.09
N ASP A 534 -15.13 -0.13 -22.64
CA ASP A 534 -16.04 0.63 -23.48
C ASP A 534 -16.44 1.98 -22.85
N PRO A 535 -17.03 2.92 -23.61
CA PRO A 535 -17.40 4.25 -23.11
C PRO A 535 -18.43 4.25 -21.97
N GLU A 536 -19.32 3.27 -21.87
CA GLU A 536 -20.34 3.18 -20.82
C GLU A 536 -19.69 2.75 -19.50
N ALA A 537 -18.82 1.75 -19.54
CA ALA A 537 -18.02 1.31 -18.41
C ALA A 537 -17.16 2.46 -17.86
N VAL A 538 -16.48 3.23 -18.72
CA VAL A 538 -15.70 4.42 -18.34
C VAL A 538 -16.59 5.46 -17.66
N GLN A 539 -17.81 5.73 -18.18
CA GLN A 539 -18.74 6.69 -17.59
C GLN A 539 -19.29 6.22 -16.24
N THR A 540 -19.35 4.92 -16.01
CA THR A 540 -19.78 4.33 -14.73
C THR A 540 -18.64 4.37 -13.72
N TYR A 541 -17.48 3.82 -14.08
CA TYR A 541 -16.34 3.65 -13.15
C TYR A 541 -15.65 4.98 -12.76
N ARG A 542 -15.39 5.86 -13.72
CA ARG A 542 -14.92 7.27 -13.55
C ARG A 542 -13.60 7.47 -12.83
N VAL A 543 -12.77 6.48 -12.76
CA VAL A 543 -11.42 6.57 -12.17
C VAL A 543 -10.36 6.09 -13.17
N GLU A 544 -9.10 6.31 -12.83
CA GLU A 544 -7.99 5.94 -13.72
C GLU A 544 -7.98 4.42 -13.95
N PRO A 545 -7.97 3.95 -15.21
CA PRO A 545 -8.12 2.53 -15.52
C PRO A 545 -6.89 1.67 -15.21
N TYR A 546 -5.82 2.26 -14.68
CA TYR A 546 -4.54 1.59 -14.41
C TYR A 546 -4.14 1.63 -12.93
N VAL A 547 -4.99 2.15 -12.04
CA VAL A 547 -4.77 2.15 -10.59
C VAL A 547 -5.94 1.50 -9.87
N LEU A 548 -5.65 0.83 -8.76
CA LEU A 548 -6.70 0.28 -7.90
C LEU A 548 -7.41 1.41 -7.15
N ALA A 549 -8.75 1.40 -7.20
CA ALA A 549 -9.57 2.18 -6.29
C ALA A 549 -9.63 1.48 -4.93
N ALA A 550 -9.61 2.26 -3.85
CA ALA A 550 -9.78 1.74 -2.49
C ALA A 550 -11.16 1.14 -2.29
N ASP A 551 -12.16 1.73 -2.95
CA ASP A 551 -13.55 1.30 -2.87
C ASP A 551 -14.30 1.52 -4.19
N VAL A 552 -15.39 0.74 -4.39
CA VAL A 552 -16.34 0.90 -5.48
C VAL A 552 -17.73 0.97 -4.85
N TYR A 553 -18.54 1.96 -5.28
CA TYR A 553 -19.83 2.23 -4.69
C TYR A 553 -20.88 1.20 -5.08
N ALA A 554 -21.66 0.76 -4.09
CA ALA A 554 -22.79 -0.17 -4.24
C ALA A 554 -24.17 0.49 -4.10
N VAL A 555 -24.25 1.83 -4.11
CA VAL A 555 -25.46 2.62 -3.86
C VAL A 555 -25.89 3.41 -5.09
N SER A 556 -27.21 3.40 -5.38
CA SER A 556 -27.81 4.23 -6.44
C SER A 556 -27.71 5.73 -6.10
N PRO A 557 -27.43 6.63 -7.08
CA PRO A 557 -27.25 6.37 -8.52
C PRO A 557 -25.79 6.07 -8.93
N HIS A 558 -24.93 5.71 -8.01
CA HIS A 558 -23.49 5.60 -8.22
C HIS A 558 -22.94 4.16 -8.18
N VAL A 559 -23.82 3.16 -8.39
CA VAL A 559 -23.41 1.76 -8.43
C VAL A 559 -22.31 1.55 -9.48
N GLY A 560 -21.21 0.87 -9.09
CA GLY A 560 -20.07 0.60 -9.96
C GLY A 560 -19.06 1.74 -10.12
N ARG A 561 -19.29 2.90 -9.47
CA ARG A 561 -18.37 4.03 -9.50
C ARG A 561 -17.19 3.77 -8.54
N GLY A 562 -15.97 3.87 -9.02
CA GLY A 562 -14.78 3.89 -8.18
C GLY A 562 -14.72 5.16 -7.33
N GLY A 563 -14.32 4.99 -6.08
CA GLY A 563 -14.20 6.07 -5.10
C GLY A 563 -12.76 6.57 -5.00
N TRP A 564 -12.15 6.40 -3.86
CA TRP A 564 -10.80 6.84 -3.54
C TRP A 564 -9.74 6.04 -4.32
N THR A 565 -8.82 6.71 -5.02
CA THR A 565 -7.76 6.09 -5.83
C THR A 565 -6.36 6.42 -5.32
N TRP A 566 -5.36 5.73 -5.83
CA TRP A 566 -3.93 5.84 -5.57
C TRP A 566 -3.52 5.42 -4.15
N TYR A 567 -3.96 6.12 -3.13
CA TYR A 567 -3.57 5.86 -1.74
C TYR A 567 -4.42 4.74 -1.14
N THR A 568 -4.02 3.49 -1.37
CA THR A 568 -4.72 2.29 -0.87
C THR A 568 -3.77 1.10 -0.75
N GLY A 569 -3.89 0.31 0.32
CA GLY A 569 -3.18 -0.95 0.50
C GLY A 569 -3.63 -2.07 -0.46
N SER A 570 -4.77 -1.88 -1.13
CA SER A 570 -5.30 -2.88 -2.07
C SER A 570 -4.36 -3.16 -3.25
N ALA A 571 -3.53 -2.18 -3.67
CA ALA A 571 -2.58 -2.38 -4.77
C ALA A 571 -1.51 -3.44 -4.44
N GLY A 572 -0.94 -3.38 -3.25
CA GLY A 572 0.02 -4.38 -2.78
C GLY A 572 -0.61 -5.77 -2.65
N TRP A 573 -1.83 -5.84 -2.11
CA TRP A 573 -2.55 -7.11 -2.01
C TRP A 573 -2.97 -7.67 -3.37
N MET A 574 -3.39 -6.82 -4.32
CA MET A 574 -3.69 -7.25 -5.68
C MET A 574 -2.44 -7.80 -6.39
N TYR A 575 -1.28 -7.19 -6.18
CA TYR A 575 -0.02 -7.73 -6.68
C TYR A 575 0.25 -9.15 -6.13
N ARG A 576 0.05 -9.35 -4.83
CA ARG A 576 0.18 -10.67 -4.21
C ARG A 576 -0.85 -11.67 -4.73
N LEU A 577 -2.10 -11.25 -4.90
CA LEU A 577 -3.13 -12.09 -5.50
C LEU A 577 -2.70 -12.59 -6.89
N LEU A 578 -2.28 -11.68 -7.78
CA LEU A 578 -1.91 -12.04 -9.14
C LEU A 578 -0.66 -12.92 -9.18
N VAL A 579 0.39 -12.50 -8.48
CA VAL A 579 1.70 -13.14 -8.58
C VAL A 579 1.78 -14.42 -7.75
N GLU A 580 1.29 -14.39 -6.50
CA GLU A 580 1.47 -15.50 -5.56
C GLU A 580 0.28 -16.47 -5.55
N SER A 581 -0.97 -15.96 -5.58
CA SER A 581 -2.14 -16.83 -5.47
C SER A 581 -2.60 -17.39 -6.80
N LEU A 582 -2.65 -16.57 -7.86
CA LEU A 582 -3.15 -16.99 -9.17
C LEU A 582 -2.04 -17.59 -10.06
N LEU A 583 -0.91 -16.88 -10.23
CA LEU A 583 0.25 -17.39 -10.97
C LEU A 583 1.14 -18.31 -10.13
N GLY A 584 0.91 -18.34 -8.83
CA GLY A 584 1.42 -19.36 -7.93
C GLY A 584 2.90 -19.26 -7.58
N ILE A 585 3.53 -18.09 -7.68
CA ILE A 585 4.93 -17.93 -7.27
C ILE A 585 5.07 -18.17 -5.76
N ARG A 586 5.90 -19.13 -5.39
CA ARG A 586 6.27 -19.43 -4.01
C ARG A 586 7.78 -19.43 -3.90
N ARG A 587 8.30 -18.49 -3.13
CA ARG A 587 9.72 -18.40 -2.85
C ARG A 587 9.98 -18.63 -1.38
N GLU A 588 10.91 -19.55 -1.08
CA GLU A 588 11.38 -19.87 0.26
C GLU A 588 12.93 -19.77 0.25
N GLY A 589 13.44 -18.62 0.68
CA GLY A 589 14.87 -18.33 0.64
C GLY A 589 15.44 -18.35 -0.78
N ASP A 590 16.25 -19.35 -1.09
CA ASP A 590 16.85 -19.60 -2.40
C ASP A 590 16.10 -20.63 -3.27
N ARG A 591 14.90 -21.04 -2.85
CA ARG A 591 14.06 -22.00 -3.58
C ARG A 591 12.84 -21.30 -4.15
N LEU A 592 12.52 -21.58 -5.42
CA LEU A 592 11.36 -21.05 -6.12
C LEU A 592 10.55 -22.19 -6.72
N SER A 593 9.28 -22.23 -6.39
CA SER A 593 8.31 -23.13 -7.01
C SER A 593 7.11 -22.37 -7.57
N LEU A 594 6.38 -22.99 -8.48
CA LEU A 594 5.14 -22.45 -9.02
C LEU A 594 4.00 -23.43 -8.74
N ALA A 595 2.94 -22.93 -8.09
CA ALA A 595 1.71 -23.67 -7.82
C ALA A 595 0.49 -22.84 -8.30
N PRO A 596 0.32 -22.66 -9.62
CA PRO A 596 -0.67 -21.75 -10.16
C PRO A 596 -2.09 -22.29 -10.05
N CYS A 597 -3.04 -21.37 -9.80
CA CYS A 597 -4.48 -21.59 -9.83
C CYS A 597 -5.01 -21.02 -11.17
N LEU A 598 -4.94 -21.78 -12.25
CA LEU A 598 -5.20 -21.29 -13.61
C LEU A 598 -6.62 -21.62 -14.09
N PRO A 599 -7.23 -20.73 -14.91
CA PRO A 599 -8.47 -21.03 -15.62
C PRO A 599 -8.26 -22.18 -16.62
N ASP A 600 -9.30 -22.96 -16.85
CA ASP A 600 -9.19 -24.14 -17.74
C ASP A 600 -8.86 -23.80 -19.19
N HIS A 601 -9.23 -22.61 -19.65
CA HIS A 601 -8.98 -22.16 -21.02
C HIS A 601 -7.56 -21.59 -21.24
N TRP A 602 -6.70 -21.51 -20.22
CA TRP A 602 -5.31 -21.06 -20.38
C TRP A 602 -4.40 -22.24 -20.69
N PRO A 603 -3.84 -22.31 -21.91
CA PRO A 603 -2.94 -23.41 -22.28
C PRO A 603 -1.54 -23.22 -21.69
N SER A 604 -1.10 -21.98 -21.55
CA SER A 604 0.23 -21.63 -21.07
C SER A 604 0.32 -20.18 -20.63
N PHE A 605 1.38 -19.85 -19.88
CA PHE A 605 1.84 -18.49 -19.64
C PHE A 605 3.37 -18.48 -19.49
N GLU A 606 3.98 -17.30 -19.63
CA GLU A 606 5.39 -17.08 -19.41
C GLU A 606 5.61 -16.19 -18.18
N LEU A 607 6.70 -16.41 -17.47
CA LEU A 607 7.08 -15.64 -16.31
C LEU A 607 8.60 -15.49 -16.27
N SER A 608 9.11 -14.28 -16.06
CA SER A 608 10.51 -14.02 -15.76
C SER A 608 10.65 -13.62 -14.30
N TYR A 609 11.56 -14.27 -13.59
CA TYR A 609 11.91 -13.96 -12.21
C TYR A 609 13.39 -13.60 -12.11
N ARG A 610 13.71 -12.40 -11.59
CA ARG A 610 15.09 -11.98 -11.36
C ARG A 610 15.51 -12.24 -9.91
N PHE A 611 16.63 -12.93 -9.76
CA PHE A 611 17.28 -13.14 -8.47
C PHE A 611 18.72 -12.63 -8.52
N GLY A 612 18.98 -11.52 -7.82
CA GLY A 612 20.26 -10.83 -7.94
C GLY A 612 20.54 -10.39 -9.39
N ARG A 613 21.62 -10.93 -9.98
CA ARG A 613 22.04 -10.69 -11.37
C ARG A 613 21.50 -11.73 -12.35
N SER A 614 20.93 -12.83 -11.84
CA SER A 614 20.42 -13.94 -12.65
C SER A 614 18.95 -13.78 -12.99
N PHE A 615 18.54 -14.36 -14.14
CA PHE A 615 17.16 -14.39 -14.61
C PHE A 615 16.71 -15.82 -14.81
N TYR A 616 15.46 -16.08 -14.41
CA TYR A 616 14.79 -17.37 -14.56
C TYR A 616 13.56 -17.17 -15.45
N GLU A 617 13.62 -17.67 -16.68
CA GLU A 617 12.54 -17.55 -17.67
C GLU A 617 11.72 -18.83 -17.66
N PHE A 618 10.54 -18.75 -17.08
CA PHE A 618 9.60 -19.85 -17.00
C PHE A 618 8.66 -19.86 -18.20
N VAL A 619 8.50 -21.02 -18.79
CA VAL A 619 7.39 -21.36 -19.69
C VAL A 619 6.56 -22.40 -18.96
N VAL A 620 5.34 -22.03 -18.58
CA VAL A 620 4.41 -22.90 -17.88
C VAL A 620 3.37 -23.39 -18.88
N THR A 621 3.28 -24.69 -19.07
CA THR A 621 2.35 -25.33 -20.01
C THR A 621 1.39 -26.27 -19.28
N ARG A 622 0.15 -26.34 -19.74
CA ARG A 622 -0.83 -27.32 -19.25
C ARG A 622 -0.88 -28.51 -20.20
N THR A 623 -0.63 -29.70 -19.68
CA THR A 623 -0.71 -30.95 -20.42
C THR A 623 -1.97 -31.73 -20.02
N ALA A 624 -2.60 -32.39 -20.98
CA ALA A 624 -3.85 -33.13 -20.76
C ALA A 624 -3.65 -34.40 -19.92
N GLN A 625 -2.46 -34.99 -19.92
CA GLN A 625 -2.13 -36.24 -19.22
C GLN A 625 -0.66 -36.23 -18.79
N GLY A 626 -0.33 -36.93 -17.69
CA GLY A 626 1.03 -37.14 -17.22
C GLY A 626 1.20 -36.71 -15.76
N GLN A 627 2.44 -36.65 -15.31
CA GLN A 627 2.82 -36.02 -14.02
C GLN A 627 3.42 -34.66 -14.31
N ALA A 628 3.27 -33.72 -13.39
CA ALA A 628 3.93 -32.44 -13.49
C ALA A 628 5.45 -32.64 -13.52
N THR A 629 6.14 -31.95 -14.44
CA THR A 629 7.60 -32.03 -14.60
C THR A 629 8.21 -30.66 -14.68
N LEU A 630 9.40 -30.52 -14.12
CA LEU A 630 10.19 -29.29 -14.15
C LEU A 630 11.54 -29.57 -14.80
N HIS A 631 11.91 -28.76 -15.80
CA HIS A 631 13.24 -28.79 -16.41
C HIS A 631 13.92 -27.44 -16.25
N VAL A 632 15.18 -27.44 -15.88
CA VAL A 632 16.03 -26.25 -15.85
C VAL A 632 17.16 -26.45 -16.84
N ASP A 633 17.28 -25.58 -17.83
CA ASP A 633 18.21 -25.68 -18.97
C ASP A 633 18.17 -27.07 -19.64
N GLY A 634 16.98 -27.63 -19.77
CA GLY A 634 16.73 -28.95 -20.37
C GLY A 634 16.98 -30.14 -19.46
N MET A 635 17.44 -29.92 -18.21
CA MET A 635 17.66 -31.00 -17.22
C MET A 635 16.44 -31.17 -16.32
N LEU A 636 15.91 -32.38 -16.27
CA LEU A 636 14.78 -32.74 -15.39
C LEU A 636 15.20 -32.56 -13.92
N GLN A 637 14.37 -31.87 -13.14
CA GLN A 637 14.57 -31.68 -11.72
C GLN A 637 13.89 -32.81 -10.91
N PRO A 638 14.43 -33.15 -9.73
CA PRO A 638 13.88 -34.23 -8.89
C PRO A 638 12.52 -33.85 -8.26
N ASP A 639 12.26 -32.56 -8.13
CA ASP A 639 11.01 -32.00 -7.63
C ASP A 639 10.62 -30.75 -8.45
N LEU A 640 9.48 -30.11 -8.13
CA LEU A 640 8.98 -28.93 -8.84
C LEU A 640 9.58 -27.62 -8.29
N THR A 641 10.83 -27.65 -7.85
CA THR A 641 11.52 -26.52 -7.23
C THR A 641 12.77 -26.15 -8.00
N VAL A 642 12.96 -24.86 -8.24
CA VAL A 642 14.17 -24.28 -8.84
C VAL A 642 15.05 -23.72 -7.73
N LEU A 643 16.33 -24.14 -7.69
CA LEU A 643 17.32 -23.52 -6.81
C LEU A 643 17.82 -22.22 -7.46
N LEU A 644 17.58 -21.09 -6.78
CA LEU A 644 17.98 -19.77 -7.23
C LEU A 644 19.47 -19.52 -6.94
N ARG A 645 20.21 -18.99 -7.91
CA ARG A 645 21.63 -18.62 -7.82
C ARG A 645 21.86 -17.23 -8.35
N ASP A 646 22.72 -16.45 -7.71
CA ASP A 646 23.15 -15.12 -8.16
C ASP A 646 24.51 -15.21 -8.87
N ASP A 647 24.55 -15.85 -10.01
CA ASP A 647 25.75 -16.08 -10.82
C ASP A 647 25.75 -15.32 -12.16
N GLY A 648 24.68 -14.57 -12.45
CA GLY A 648 24.50 -13.81 -13.68
C GLY A 648 24.03 -14.63 -14.88
N HIS A 649 23.67 -15.90 -14.67
CA HIS A 649 23.15 -16.77 -15.73
C HIS A 649 21.68 -16.50 -16.04
N HIS A 650 21.28 -16.77 -17.31
CA HIS A 650 19.88 -16.78 -17.76
C HIS A 650 19.41 -18.22 -17.86
N TYR A 651 18.65 -18.64 -16.85
CA TYR A 651 18.09 -19.98 -16.75
C TYR A 651 16.79 -20.11 -17.53
N ARG A 652 16.64 -21.15 -18.34
CA ARG A 652 15.38 -21.51 -18.99
C ARG A 652 14.69 -22.58 -18.18
N VAL A 653 13.48 -22.31 -17.75
CA VAL A 653 12.69 -23.20 -16.89
C VAL A 653 11.41 -23.60 -17.64
N ALA A 654 11.24 -24.88 -17.91
CA ALA A 654 10.01 -25.44 -18.47
C ALA A 654 9.25 -26.19 -17.36
N LEU A 655 8.03 -25.76 -17.07
CA LEU A 655 7.14 -26.40 -16.11
C LEU A 655 5.91 -26.91 -16.85
N ASP A 656 5.77 -28.21 -16.93
CA ASP A 656 4.58 -28.87 -17.45
C ASP A 656 3.66 -29.26 -16.29
N LEU A 657 2.45 -28.70 -16.26
CA LEU A 657 1.43 -28.97 -15.25
C LEU A 657 0.45 -30.00 -15.79
N CYS A 658 0.09 -30.98 -14.98
CA CYS A 658 -1.01 -31.88 -15.30
C CYS A 658 -2.35 -31.16 -15.10
N ALA A 659 -3.25 -31.27 -16.06
CA ALA A 659 -4.64 -30.86 -15.86
C ALA A 659 -5.24 -31.66 -14.69
N PRO A 660 -6.02 -31.05 -13.79
CA PRO A 660 -6.75 -31.83 -12.79
C PRO A 660 -7.63 -32.87 -13.49
N PRO A 661 -7.79 -34.07 -12.92
CA PRO A 661 -8.73 -35.05 -13.45
C PRO A 661 -10.12 -34.40 -13.45
N GLY A 662 -10.75 -34.36 -14.64
CA GLY A 662 -12.05 -33.74 -14.87
C GLY A 662 -13.20 -34.41 -14.10
#